data_0448ac78f0cc8e7e342deb7a51f8eabb
#
_entry.id   0448ac78f0cc8e7e342deb7a51f8eabb
#
_cell.length_a   1.000
_cell.length_b   1.000
_cell.length_c   1.000
_cell.angle_alpha   90.00
_cell.angle_beta   90.00
_cell.angle_gamma   90.00
#
_symmetry.space_group_name_H-M   'P 1'
#
loop_
_entity.id
_entity.type
_entity.pdbx_description
1 polymer ?
#
loop_
_entity_poly.entity_id
_entity_poly.type
_entity_poly.pdbx_seq_one_letter_code
_entity_poly.pdbx_strand_id
1 'polypeptide(L)'
;MKKEDNIQIQMRHFKMENVRLHGEVSRLNQYVSFLEEENRTVETEIRSEYQGTIDLLRYRIELAEAKLEALGRKVESESRRADAAEAMVSERDKRISELEEELTQYRELRKVADAAKESNMDYKDLLEVIKRRTFLRNSDATRFLNGEIDPHDPLLEETGLESIVKAVMERTSEERRDTSEEHPKSKEVKVPLPKKKEKKQVPSSTETSSVKRKRRVYDATVLLQMGIDTSNLPEGSKLIKRKDKENGEDVWYIKLFFHKKAQVICREYKIGRFNVPGSDPANSKYPDRILENNPVMPSFARFYLESKFAYGLSENRIIEMLKSMKTSIPQSSLNLWMHQIMAHLRKRLEPLILAAIRQSKFTNNDGTRLLVRSRDENTDDVSYSVEYIQAALSLEKKLVVMLYKEGSRGHELQEEKIFRGSSIECFVADRLSVYQTIVEDLEDQHLKRQACWFHGRHYLVDAYMVDHRVEDIIKLINLLFYIERVFQDEADTSPEARLAFRKRWSKRIVDRIMNRLEKIREAGSEYGTMVHRAVNYILDDREAFERFLSDGRIDMHNNAIERCFRHIAIGRRNWLHTGSHDSAQNIAFMFGLYESCKLNNVDFGHYIEDILTRILNGEVIDESFIPCNYVARPLEEERVA
;
A
#
# COMPACT_ATOMS: atom_id res chain seq x y z
N MET A 1 -23.24 -26.95 -3.11
CA MET A 1 -23.24 -25.59 -2.58
C MET A 1 -21.91 -24.88 -2.69
N LYS A 2 -20.89 -25.10 -1.84
CA LYS A 2 -19.60 -24.37 -1.96
C LYS A 2 -18.88 -24.48 -3.32
N LYS A 3 -19.01 -25.59 -4.05
CA LYS A 3 -18.41 -25.73 -5.40
C LYS A 3 -19.21 -25.02 -6.49
N GLU A 4 -20.50 -24.96 -6.34
CA GLU A 4 -21.40 -24.28 -7.28
C GLU A 4 -21.29 -22.77 -7.15
N ASP A 5 -21.20 -22.25 -5.91
CA ASP A 5 -20.93 -20.83 -5.67
C ASP A 5 -19.59 -20.39 -6.26
N ASN A 6 -18.56 -21.27 -6.19
CA ASN A 6 -17.26 -21.00 -6.74
C ASN A 6 -17.27 -20.95 -8.28
N ILE A 7 -18.07 -21.82 -8.93
CA ILE A 7 -18.22 -21.83 -10.38
C ILE A 7 -19.00 -20.59 -10.85
N GLN A 8 -20.06 -20.19 -10.12
CA GLN A 8 -20.79 -18.96 -10.45
C GLN A 8 -19.92 -17.70 -10.27
N ILE A 9 -19.06 -17.67 -9.25
CA ILE A 9 -18.09 -16.59 -9.06
C ILE A 9 -17.08 -16.57 -10.21
N GLN A 10 -16.57 -17.73 -10.62
CA GLN A 10 -15.66 -17.84 -11.76
C GLN A 10 -16.34 -17.40 -13.08
N MET A 11 -17.56 -17.83 -13.33
CA MET A 11 -18.32 -17.38 -14.50
C MET A 11 -18.52 -15.87 -14.56
N ARG A 12 -18.84 -15.25 -13.40
CA ARG A 12 -18.97 -13.79 -13.33
C ARG A 12 -17.64 -13.10 -13.58
N HIS A 13 -16.56 -13.66 -13.03
CA HIS A 13 -15.22 -13.15 -13.32
C HIS A 13 -14.89 -13.23 -14.81
N PHE A 14 -15.17 -14.36 -15.47
CA PHE A 14 -14.94 -14.52 -16.91
C PHE A 14 -15.83 -13.59 -17.75
N LYS A 15 -17.10 -13.41 -17.38
CA LYS A 15 -17.97 -12.44 -18.08
C LYS A 15 -17.46 -11.00 -17.93
N MET A 16 -17.02 -10.63 -16.75
CA MET A 16 -16.42 -9.30 -16.51
C MET A 16 -15.12 -9.10 -17.27
N GLU A 17 -14.25 -10.12 -17.31
CA GLU A 17 -13.01 -10.06 -18.07
C GLU A 17 -13.27 -9.97 -19.58
N ASN A 18 -14.26 -10.69 -20.09
CA ASN A 18 -14.71 -10.55 -21.48
C ASN A 18 -15.20 -9.13 -21.81
N VAL A 19 -16.01 -8.53 -20.94
CA VAL A 19 -16.46 -7.14 -21.12
C VAL A 19 -15.28 -6.17 -21.07
N ARG A 20 -14.33 -6.39 -20.17
CA ARG A 20 -13.10 -5.60 -20.08
C ARG A 20 -12.26 -5.68 -21.35
N LEU A 21 -12.07 -6.90 -21.86
CA LEU A 21 -11.31 -7.16 -23.08
C LEU A 21 -12.00 -6.54 -24.32
N HIS A 22 -13.33 -6.64 -24.43
CA HIS A 22 -14.08 -5.96 -25.50
C HIS A 22 -13.92 -4.43 -25.44
N GLY A 23 -13.95 -3.85 -24.25
CA GLY A 23 -13.70 -2.43 -24.07
C GLY A 23 -12.27 -2.01 -24.45
N GLU A 24 -11.29 -2.86 -24.18
CA GLU A 24 -9.89 -2.63 -24.55
C GLU A 24 -9.69 -2.76 -26.07
N VAL A 25 -10.28 -3.75 -26.70
CA VAL A 25 -10.30 -3.90 -28.16
C VAL A 25 -10.94 -2.68 -28.83
N SER A 26 -12.07 -2.20 -28.33
CA SER A 26 -12.72 -0.99 -28.87
C SER A 26 -11.83 0.25 -28.75
N ARG A 27 -11.15 0.46 -27.62
CA ARG A 27 -10.21 1.57 -27.45
C ARG A 27 -9.01 1.47 -28.38
N LEU A 28 -8.47 0.26 -28.55
CA LEU A 28 -7.37 0.04 -29.49
C LEU A 28 -7.79 0.30 -30.92
N ASN A 29 -9.00 -0.09 -31.32
CA ASN A 29 -9.54 0.23 -32.66
C ASN A 29 -9.70 1.74 -32.88
N GLN A 30 -10.21 2.46 -31.89
CA GLN A 30 -10.29 3.94 -31.96
C GLN A 30 -8.90 4.58 -32.05
N TYR A 31 -7.94 4.04 -31.32
CA TYR A 31 -6.57 4.53 -31.35
C TYR A 31 -5.88 4.25 -32.69
N VAL A 32 -6.11 3.08 -33.30
CA VAL A 32 -5.59 2.76 -34.64
C VAL A 32 -6.18 3.70 -35.68
N SER A 33 -7.51 3.93 -35.64
CA SER A 33 -8.16 4.86 -36.58
C SER A 33 -7.61 6.29 -36.45
N PHE A 34 -7.39 6.74 -35.22
CA PHE A 34 -6.76 8.04 -34.96
C PHE A 34 -5.34 8.12 -35.52
N LEU A 35 -4.52 7.08 -35.32
CA LEU A 35 -3.15 7.04 -35.86
C LEU A 35 -3.14 7.00 -37.41
N GLU A 36 -4.10 6.32 -38.03
CA GLU A 36 -4.24 6.30 -39.48
C GLU A 36 -4.64 7.67 -40.05
N GLU A 37 -5.49 8.41 -39.36
CA GLU A 37 -5.89 9.76 -39.75
C GLU A 37 -4.74 10.76 -39.58
N GLU A 38 -4.02 10.67 -38.46
CA GLU A 38 -2.83 11.46 -38.18
C GLU A 38 -1.72 11.18 -39.23
N ASN A 39 -1.54 9.92 -39.59
CA ASN A 39 -0.58 9.51 -40.63
C ASN A 39 -0.93 10.09 -42.00
N ARG A 40 -2.24 10.12 -42.39
CA ARG A 40 -2.69 10.75 -43.65
C ARG A 40 -2.41 12.26 -43.66
N THR A 41 -2.60 12.94 -42.55
CA THR A 41 -2.38 14.37 -42.44
C THR A 41 -0.88 14.71 -42.54
N VAL A 42 -0.04 13.93 -41.87
CA VAL A 42 1.41 14.03 -41.90
C VAL A 42 1.99 13.68 -43.27
N GLU A 43 1.39 12.70 -44.00
CA GLU A 43 1.84 12.34 -45.35
C GLU A 43 1.73 13.49 -46.38
N THR A 44 0.79 14.42 -46.16
CA THR A 44 0.55 15.51 -47.14
C THR A 44 1.42 16.73 -46.89
N GLU A 45 1.78 17.06 -45.65
CA GLU A 45 2.46 18.34 -45.31
C GLU A 45 3.92 18.21 -44.89
N ILE A 46 4.38 17.06 -44.36
CA ILE A 46 5.65 17.02 -43.60
C ILE A 46 6.56 15.85 -44.02
N ARG A 47 6.27 15.20 -45.12
CA ARG A 47 6.90 13.92 -45.55
C ARG A 47 8.45 13.94 -45.62
N SER A 48 9.10 15.07 -45.94
CA SER A 48 10.55 15.12 -46.05
C SER A 48 11.28 15.44 -44.73
N GLU A 49 10.59 16.11 -43.82
CA GLU A 49 11.22 16.63 -42.57
C GLU A 49 10.96 15.70 -41.35
N TYR A 50 9.90 14.85 -41.45
CA TYR A 50 9.44 14.03 -40.33
C TYR A 50 9.34 12.53 -40.66
N GLN A 51 10.10 12.01 -41.63
CA GLN A 51 10.05 10.59 -42.02
C GLN A 51 10.22 9.63 -40.81
N GLY A 52 11.12 9.96 -39.88
CA GLY A 52 11.32 9.17 -38.67
C GLY A 52 10.08 9.11 -37.73
N THR A 53 9.27 10.17 -37.71
CA THR A 53 8.03 10.23 -36.94
C THR A 53 6.94 9.39 -37.60
N ILE A 54 6.87 9.43 -38.95
CA ILE A 54 5.94 8.62 -39.75
C ILE A 54 6.24 7.13 -39.54
N ASP A 55 7.49 6.74 -39.56
CA ASP A 55 7.91 5.36 -39.40
C ASP A 55 7.63 4.86 -37.95
N LEU A 56 7.79 5.72 -36.95
CA LEU A 56 7.41 5.42 -35.57
C LEU A 56 5.90 5.24 -35.41
N LEU A 57 5.10 6.09 -36.05
CA LEU A 57 3.64 5.99 -36.01
C LEU A 57 3.17 4.72 -36.72
N ARG A 58 3.74 4.36 -37.86
CA ARG A 58 3.45 3.09 -38.55
C ARG A 58 3.76 1.88 -37.66
N TYR A 59 4.95 1.87 -37.05
CA TYR A 59 5.30 0.80 -36.09
C TYR A 59 4.32 0.69 -34.93
N ARG A 60 3.85 1.84 -34.40
CA ARG A 60 2.85 1.85 -33.33
C ARG A 60 1.48 1.34 -33.78
N ILE A 61 1.08 1.59 -35.02
CA ILE A 61 -0.14 1.05 -35.65
C ILE A 61 -0.01 -0.48 -35.75
N GLU A 62 1.07 -0.98 -36.34
CA GLU A 62 1.31 -2.43 -36.47
C GLU A 62 1.32 -3.12 -35.10
N LEU A 63 1.90 -2.49 -34.09
CA LEU A 63 1.90 -3.01 -32.73
C LEU A 63 0.48 -3.01 -32.12
N ALA A 64 -0.33 -2.01 -32.42
CA ALA A 64 -1.73 -1.93 -31.94
C ALA A 64 -2.58 -3.00 -32.63
N GLU A 65 -2.43 -3.22 -33.92
CA GLU A 65 -3.12 -4.26 -34.68
C GLU A 65 -2.77 -5.67 -34.18
N ALA A 66 -1.49 -5.95 -33.92
CA ALA A 66 -1.03 -7.21 -33.33
C ALA A 66 -1.62 -7.44 -31.93
N LYS A 67 -1.76 -6.39 -31.12
CA LYS A 67 -2.42 -6.46 -29.81
C LYS A 67 -3.91 -6.73 -29.94
N LEU A 68 -4.58 -6.12 -30.90
CA LEU A 68 -6.00 -6.33 -31.18
C LEU A 68 -6.28 -7.79 -31.56
N GLU A 69 -5.46 -8.36 -32.43
CA GLU A 69 -5.60 -9.75 -32.84
C GLU A 69 -5.36 -10.73 -31.66
N ALA A 70 -4.36 -10.44 -30.83
CA ALA A 70 -4.08 -11.23 -29.62
C ALA A 70 -5.22 -11.14 -28.59
N LEU A 71 -5.83 -9.95 -28.43
CA LEU A 71 -7.00 -9.74 -27.57
C LEU A 71 -8.24 -10.45 -28.12
N GLY A 72 -8.46 -10.40 -29.44
CA GLY A 72 -9.55 -11.12 -30.09
C GLY A 72 -9.50 -12.63 -29.80
N ARG A 73 -8.33 -13.25 -29.97
CA ARG A 73 -8.13 -14.67 -29.65
C ARG A 73 -8.37 -14.99 -28.16
N LYS A 74 -7.98 -14.07 -27.27
CA LYS A 74 -8.24 -14.23 -25.83
C LYS A 74 -9.73 -14.12 -25.52
N VAL A 75 -10.44 -13.17 -26.10
CA VAL A 75 -11.90 -13.01 -25.96
C VAL A 75 -12.63 -14.26 -26.40
N GLU A 76 -12.30 -14.83 -27.59
CA GLU A 76 -12.93 -16.07 -28.05
C GLU A 76 -12.66 -17.26 -27.11
N SER A 77 -11.45 -17.37 -26.60
CA SER A 77 -11.08 -18.42 -25.63
C SER A 77 -11.88 -18.30 -24.34
N GLU A 78 -12.01 -17.09 -23.80
CA GLU A 78 -12.76 -16.84 -22.56
C GLU A 78 -14.27 -16.96 -22.78
N SER A 79 -14.79 -16.60 -23.98
CA SER A 79 -16.19 -16.83 -24.33
C SER A 79 -16.55 -18.32 -24.31
N ARG A 80 -15.73 -19.16 -24.96
CA ARG A 80 -15.95 -20.63 -24.95
C ARG A 80 -15.90 -21.23 -23.55
N ARG A 81 -15.02 -20.69 -22.67
CA ARG A 81 -14.97 -21.12 -21.27
C ARG A 81 -16.21 -20.66 -20.49
N ALA A 82 -16.70 -19.46 -20.75
CA ALA A 82 -17.92 -18.94 -20.15
C ALA A 82 -19.14 -19.78 -20.56
N ASP A 83 -19.29 -20.08 -21.86
CA ASP A 83 -20.38 -20.90 -22.37
C ASP A 83 -20.37 -22.31 -21.77
N ALA A 84 -19.20 -22.93 -21.65
CA ALA A 84 -19.06 -24.25 -21.00
C ALA A 84 -19.41 -24.19 -19.50
N ALA A 85 -19.04 -23.11 -18.82
CA ALA A 85 -19.37 -22.92 -17.42
C ALA A 85 -20.88 -22.66 -17.22
N GLU A 86 -21.53 -21.91 -18.12
CA GLU A 86 -22.99 -21.70 -18.14
C GLU A 86 -23.75 -23.01 -18.30
N ALA A 87 -23.31 -23.87 -19.22
CA ALA A 87 -23.91 -25.19 -19.40
C ALA A 87 -23.85 -26.04 -18.13
N MET A 88 -22.66 -26.04 -17.47
CA MET A 88 -22.48 -26.75 -16.19
C MET A 88 -23.33 -26.17 -15.06
N VAL A 89 -23.54 -24.85 -15.02
CA VAL A 89 -24.39 -24.21 -14.02
C VAL A 89 -25.85 -24.58 -14.26
N SER A 90 -26.32 -24.54 -15.51
CA SER A 90 -27.69 -24.89 -15.88
C SER A 90 -28.04 -26.35 -15.50
N GLU A 91 -27.11 -27.29 -15.72
CA GLU A 91 -27.29 -28.69 -15.32
C GLU A 91 -27.35 -28.85 -13.80
N ARG A 92 -26.56 -28.07 -13.06
CA ARG A 92 -26.56 -28.08 -11.60
C ARG A 92 -27.78 -27.37 -10.99
N ASP A 93 -28.25 -26.27 -11.60
CA ASP A 93 -29.46 -25.59 -11.17
C ASP A 93 -30.67 -26.51 -11.31
N LYS A 94 -30.71 -27.33 -12.38
CA LYS A 94 -31.70 -28.39 -12.54
C LYS A 94 -31.65 -29.42 -11.41
N ARG A 95 -30.43 -29.84 -11.04
CA ARG A 95 -30.23 -30.78 -9.92
C ARG A 95 -30.53 -30.17 -8.55
N ILE A 96 -30.25 -28.86 -8.39
CA ILE A 96 -30.64 -28.12 -7.16
C ILE A 96 -32.15 -28.05 -7.05
N SER A 97 -32.87 -27.77 -8.15
CA SER A 97 -34.32 -27.75 -8.16
C SER A 97 -34.95 -29.11 -7.78
N GLU A 98 -34.38 -30.22 -8.31
CA GLU A 98 -34.77 -31.58 -7.93
C GLU A 98 -34.52 -31.87 -6.44
N LEU A 99 -33.37 -31.43 -5.92
CA LEU A 99 -33.03 -31.58 -4.51
C LEU A 99 -33.85 -30.67 -3.57
N GLU A 100 -34.26 -29.49 -4.05
CA GLU A 100 -35.17 -28.59 -3.32
C GLU A 100 -36.58 -29.14 -3.24
N GLU A 101 -37.05 -29.85 -4.29
CA GLU A 101 -38.31 -30.61 -4.20
C GLU A 101 -38.23 -31.77 -3.21
N GLU A 102 -37.12 -32.54 -3.18
CA GLU A 102 -36.88 -33.57 -2.17
C GLU A 102 -36.80 -32.99 -0.74
N LEU A 103 -36.11 -31.85 -0.58
CA LEU A 103 -36.01 -31.13 0.72
C LEU A 103 -37.34 -30.58 1.19
N THR A 104 -38.26 -30.23 0.30
CA THR A 104 -39.57 -29.73 0.64
C THR A 104 -40.42 -30.87 1.26
N GLN A 105 -40.25 -32.11 0.79
CA GLN A 105 -40.85 -33.31 1.40
C GLN A 105 -40.27 -33.62 2.78
N TYR A 106 -39.02 -33.29 3.06
CA TYR A 106 -38.40 -33.46 4.40
C TYR A 106 -38.70 -32.32 5.38
N ARG A 107 -39.12 -31.12 4.91
CA ARG A 107 -39.41 -29.94 5.75
C ARG A 107 -40.66 -30.11 6.64
N GLU A 108 -41.60 -30.95 6.27
CA GLU A 108 -42.73 -31.25 7.12
C GLU A 108 -42.38 -32.03 8.41
N LEU A 109 -41.23 -32.74 8.40
CA LEU A 109 -40.72 -33.50 9.57
C LEU A 109 -39.89 -32.65 10.54
N ARG A 110 -39.64 -31.39 10.23
CA ARG A 110 -38.68 -30.58 11.00
C ARG A 110 -39.28 -29.37 11.72
N LYS A 111 -40.56 -29.45 12.07
CA LYS A 111 -41.22 -28.44 12.94
C LYS A 111 -40.69 -28.37 14.39
N VAL A 112 -39.67 -29.17 14.72
CA VAL A 112 -39.11 -29.20 16.09
C VAL A 112 -37.80 -28.41 16.23
N ALA A 113 -37.32 -27.74 15.18
CA ALA A 113 -36.07 -26.98 15.25
C ALA A 113 -36.27 -25.45 15.04
N ASP A 114 -37.19 -24.86 15.76
CA ASP A 114 -37.43 -23.41 15.68
C ASP A 114 -36.30 -22.53 16.26
N ALA A 115 -35.34 -23.13 16.94
CA ALA A 115 -34.11 -22.44 17.39
C ALA A 115 -33.06 -22.23 16.28
N ALA A 116 -33.19 -22.84 15.08
CA ALA A 116 -32.25 -22.69 13.97
C ALA A 116 -32.70 -21.65 12.90
N LYS A 117 -33.87 -21.04 13.09
CA LYS A 117 -34.47 -20.11 12.11
C LYS A 117 -33.77 -18.73 12.06
N GLU A 118 -33.23 -18.24 13.17
CA GLU A 118 -32.53 -16.95 13.20
C GLU A 118 -31.25 -16.97 12.37
N SER A 119 -30.51 -18.07 12.40
CA SER A 119 -29.26 -18.21 11.62
C SER A 119 -29.49 -18.30 10.09
N ASN A 120 -30.64 -18.84 9.65
CA ASN A 120 -30.95 -18.97 8.22
C ASN A 120 -31.53 -17.68 7.59
N MET A 121 -32.14 -16.80 8.35
CA MET A 121 -32.59 -15.49 7.85
C MET A 121 -31.41 -14.59 7.49
N ASP A 122 -30.39 -14.54 8.32
CA ASP A 122 -29.16 -13.76 8.05
C ASP A 122 -28.43 -14.23 6.78
N TYR A 123 -28.48 -15.51 6.46
CA TYR A 123 -27.83 -16.07 5.28
C TYR A 123 -28.58 -15.79 3.96
N LYS A 124 -29.92 -15.80 4.01
CA LYS A 124 -30.77 -15.44 2.85
C LYS A 124 -30.65 -13.96 2.52
N ASP A 125 -30.68 -13.12 3.54
CA ASP A 125 -30.50 -11.68 3.42
C ASP A 125 -29.11 -11.33 2.88
N LEU A 126 -28.05 -12.04 3.34
CA LEU A 126 -26.70 -11.88 2.83
C LEU A 126 -26.55 -12.28 1.35
N LEU A 127 -27.20 -13.37 0.92
CA LEU A 127 -27.21 -13.79 -0.48
C LEU A 127 -27.97 -12.80 -1.37
N GLU A 128 -29.05 -12.19 -0.88
CA GLU A 128 -29.80 -11.19 -1.62
C GLU A 128 -29.01 -9.87 -1.74
N VAL A 129 -28.32 -9.45 -0.70
CA VAL A 129 -27.38 -8.33 -0.71
C VAL A 129 -26.25 -8.57 -1.74
N ILE A 130 -25.67 -9.77 -1.76
CA ILE A 130 -24.62 -10.13 -2.72
C ILE A 130 -25.16 -10.14 -4.16
N LYS A 131 -26.34 -10.68 -4.40
CA LYS A 131 -26.99 -10.68 -5.71
C LYS A 131 -27.27 -9.26 -6.20
N ARG A 132 -27.83 -8.39 -5.37
CA ARG A 132 -28.16 -6.99 -5.71
C ARG A 132 -26.90 -6.13 -5.95
N ARG A 133 -25.85 -6.27 -5.15
CA ARG A 133 -24.55 -5.58 -5.37
C ARG A 133 -23.90 -5.91 -6.73
N THR A 134 -24.18 -7.06 -7.28
CA THR A 134 -23.65 -7.48 -8.59
C THR A 134 -24.43 -6.92 -9.78
N PHE A 135 -25.73 -6.65 -9.60
CA PHE A 135 -26.62 -6.18 -10.68
C PHE A 135 -26.75 -4.64 -10.77
N LEU A 136 -26.42 -3.89 -9.72
CA LEU A 136 -26.69 -2.45 -9.61
C LEU A 136 -25.57 -1.53 -10.14
N ARG A 137 -24.67 -1.98 -11.00
CA ARG A 137 -23.49 -1.19 -11.39
C ARG A 137 -23.74 0.04 -12.26
N ASN A 138 -24.91 0.23 -12.86
CA ASN A 138 -25.15 1.29 -13.87
C ASN A 138 -26.55 1.94 -13.86
N SER A 139 -27.29 1.97 -12.77
CA SER A 139 -28.57 2.70 -12.72
C SER A 139 -28.46 4.01 -11.94
N ASP A 140 -29.28 5.01 -12.27
CA ASP A 140 -29.36 6.28 -11.54
C ASP A 140 -29.63 6.08 -10.05
N ALA A 141 -30.30 4.99 -9.66
CA ALA A 141 -30.50 4.56 -8.28
C ALA A 141 -29.21 4.25 -7.52
N THR A 142 -28.04 4.11 -8.18
CA THR A 142 -26.77 3.81 -7.52
C THR A 142 -25.87 5.03 -7.33
N ARG A 143 -26.19 6.16 -7.96
CA ARG A 143 -25.37 7.38 -7.80
C ARG A 143 -25.27 7.82 -6.35
N PHE A 144 -26.38 7.84 -5.62
CA PHE A 144 -26.34 8.19 -4.19
C PHE A 144 -25.59 7.16 -3.33
N LEU A 145 -25.58 5.87 -3.70
CA LEU A 145 -24.77 4.85 -3.02
C LEU A 145 -23.26 5.08 -3.21
N ASN A 146 -22.87 5.72 -4.31
CA ASN A 146 -21.49 6.14 -4.57
C ASN A 146 -21.13 7.47 -3.91
N GLY A 147 -22.08 8.11 -3.22
CA GLY A 147 -21.86 9.39 -2.55
C GLY A 147 -22.06 10.60 -3.47
N GLU A 148 -22.64 10.42 -4.66
CA GLU A 148 -23.03 11.51 -5.54
C GLU A 148 -24.26 12.22 -4.98
N ILE A 149 -24.33 13.54 -5.17
CA ILE A 149 -25.45 14.37 -4.74
C ILE A 149 -26.24 14.77 -6.00
N ASP A 150 -27.55 14.52 -5.98
CA ASP A 150 -28.45 15.02 -6.99
C ASP A 150 -28.76 16.50 -6.66
N PRO A 151 -28.43 17.46 -7.54
CA PRO A 151 -28.72 18.88 -7.34
C PRO A 151 -30.22 19.21 -7.21
N HIS A 152 -31.07 18.30 -7.63
CA HIS A 152 -32.52 18.44 -7.61
C HIS A 152 -33.20 17.62 -6.53
N ASP A 153 -32.42 16.99 -5.61
CA ASP A 153 -32.99 16.21 -4.51
C ASP A 153 -33.77 17.14 -3.54
N PRO A 154 -35.02 16.84 -3.22
CA PRO A 154 -35.83 17.63 -2.30
C PRO A 154 -35.18 17.82 -0.91
N LEU A 155 -34.29 16.92 -0.50
CA LEU A 155 -33.54 17.05 0.73
C LEU A 155 -32.62 18.26 0.78
N LEU A 156 -32.20 18.83 -0.37
CA LEU A 156 -31.40 20.04 -0.43
C LEU A 156 -32.21 21.27 0.00
N GLU A 157 -33.47 21.36 -0.42
CA GLU A 157 -34.39 22.43 0.04
C GLU A 157 -34.66 22.27 1.54
N GLU A 158 -34.96 21.07 1.98
CA GLU A 158 -35.22 20.76 3.38
C GLU A 158 -34.05 21.12 4.30
N THR A 159 -32.80 20.97 3.82
CA THR A 159 -31.58 21.27 4.55
C THR A 159 -31.10 22.70 4.35
N GLY A 160 -31.62 23.44 3.38
CA GLY A 160 -31.21 24.80 3.02
C GLY A 160 -29.87 24.88 2.32
N LEU A 161 -29.39 23.78 1.70
CA LEU A 161 -28.07 23.65 1.07
C LEU A 161 -28.09 23.78 -0.45
N GLU A 162 -29.28 24.01 -1.05
CA GLU A 162 -29.45 24.10 -2.50
C GLU A 162 -28.49 25.12 -3.15
N SER A 163 -28.36 26.30 -2.53
CA SER A 163 -27.49 27.37 -3.03
C SER A 163 -26.01 27.01 -3.01
N ILE A 164 -25.55 26.28 -1.97
CA ILE A 164 -24.14 25.86 -1.85
C ILE A 164 -23.83 24.78 -2.88
N VAL A 165 -24.71 23.80 -3.03
CA VAL A 165 -24.51 22.70 -4.00
C VAL A 165 -24.48 23.27 -5.44
N LYS A 166 -25.38 24.18 -5.78
CA LYS A 166 -25.38 24.86 -7.09
C LYS A 166 -24.08 25.65 -7.33
N ALA A 167 -23.66 26.48 -6.36
CA ALA A 167 -22.45 27.30 -6.50
C ALA A 167 -21.18 26.46 -6.69
N VAL A 168 -21.05 25.33 -5.99
CA VAL A 168 -19.89 24.43 -6.15
C VAL A 168 -19.93 23.68 -7.49
N MET A 169 -21.12 23.26 -7.96
CA MET A 169 -21.24 22.63 -9.27
C MET A 169 -20.93 23.58 -10.42
N GLU A 170 -21.29 24.84 -10.30
CA GLU A 170 -20.94 25.88 -11.26
C GLU A 170 -19.41 26.09 -11.31
N ARG A 171 -18.73 26.23 -10.18
CA ARG A 171 -17.25 26.33 -10.10
C ARG A 171 -16.56 25.11 -10.73
N THR A 172 -16.99 23.90 -10.38
CA THR A 172 -16.41 22.66 -10.94
C THR A 172 -16.66 22.53 -12.45
N SER A 173 -17.72 23.10 -12.97
CA SER A 173 -17.98 23.12 -14.42
C SER A 173 -17.13 24.14 -15.16
N GLU A 174 -16.77 25.26 -14.51
CA GLU A 174 -15.85 26.29 -15.03
C GLU A 174 -14.40 25.76 -15.03
N GLU A 175 -13.93 25.18 -13.95
CA GLU A 175 -12.59 24.56 -13.87
C GLU A 175 -12.38 23.46 -14.90
N ARG A 176 -13.40 22.65 -15.23
CA ARG A 176 -13.32 21.65 -16.30
C ARG A 176 -13.26 22.26 -17.71
N ARG A 177 -13.68 23.51 -17.90
CA ARG A 177 -13.52 24.23 -19.16
C ARG A 177 -12.12 24.83 -19.30
N ASP A 178 -11.53 25.31 -18.23
CA ASP A 178 -10.19 25.90 -18.22
C ASP A 178 -9.06 24.85 -18.29
N THR A 179 -9.25 23.62 -17.83
CA THR A 179 -8.26 22.54 -17.91
C THR A 179 -8.16 21.86 -19.27
N SER A 180 -8.96 22.29 -20.28
CA SER A 180 -8.85 21.78 -21.65
C SER A 180 -7.76 22.47 -22.49
N GLU A 181 -7.15 23.54 -21.99
CA GLU A 181 -6.03 24.23 -22.65
C GLU A 181 -4.80 24.23 -21.72
N GLU A 182 -3.77 23.50 -22.10
CA GLU A 182 -2.37 23.46 -21.62
C GLU A 182 -1.90 22.14 -21.02
N HIS A 183 -1.43 21.26 -21.92
CA HIS A 183 -0.39 20.27 -21.57
C HIS A 183 0.97 20.76 -22.06
N PRO A 184 1.99 20.93 -21.20
CA PRO A 184 3.34 21.24 -21.66
C PRO A 184 4.00 20.01 -22.30
N LYS A 185 4.47 20.18 -23.52
CA LYS A 185 5.24 19.20 -24.29
C LYS A 185 6.53 18.85 -23.57
N SER A 186 6.72 17.57 -23.19
CA SER A 186 7.98 17.04 -22.68
C SER A 186 9.06 17.02 -23.78
N LYS A 187 10.23 17.59 -23.51
CA LYS A 187 11.40 17.52 -24.39
C LYS A 187 12.05 16.14 -24.31
N GLU A 188 12.12 15.43 -25.43
CA GLU A 188 12.86 14.18 -25.56
C GLU A 188 14.37 14.43 -25.57
N VAL A 189 15.08 13.70 -24.71
CA VAL A 189 16.55 13.63 -24.72
C VAL A 189 16.96 12.34 -25.42
N LYS A 190 17.65 12.46 -26.57
CA LYS A 190 18.17 11.32 -27.33
C LYS A 190 19.45 10.80 -26.69
N VAL A 191 19.50 9.50 -26.40
CA VAL A 191 20.67 8.78 -25.89
C VAL A 191 21.20 7.85 -27.02
N PRO A 192 22.50 7.86 -27.37
CA PRO A 192 23.08 7.00 -28.42
C PRO A 192 23.26 5.56 -27.92
N LEU A 193 22.99 4.60 -28.81
CA LEU A 193 23.16 3.15 -28.54
C LEU A 193 24.66 2.75 -28.75
N PRO A 194 25.26 1.93 -27.87
CA PRO A 194 26.63 1.45 -28.04
C PRO A 194 26.74 0.24 -28.99
N LYS A 195 27.79 0.24 -29.83
CA LYS A 195 28.11 -0.81 -30.79
C LYS A 195 28.58 -2.11 -30.11
N LYS A 196 28.12 -3.25 -30.63
CA LYS A 196 28.58 -4.61 -30.23
C LYS A 196 30.05 -4.82 -30.49
N LYS A 197 30.81 -5.32 -29.49
CA LYS A 197 32.14 -5.88 -29.67
C LYS A 197 32.12 -7.41 -29.68
N GLU A 198 32.84 -8.00 -30.61
CA GLU A 198 32.97 -9.42 -30.85
C GLU A 198 33.74 -10.15 -29.73
N LYS A 199 33.38 -11.43 -29.52
CA LYS A 199 34.02 -12.35 -28.57
C LYS A 199 35.34 -12.87 -29.16
N LYS A 200 36.47 -12.73 -28.45
CA LYS A 200 37.69 -13.50 -28.69
C LYS A 200 37.73 -14.71 -27.75
N GLN A 201 37.99 -15.87 -28.36
CA GLN A 201 38.23 -17.17 -27.70
C GLN A 201 39.60 -17.16 -27.00
N VAL A 202 39.68 -17.82 -25.85
CA VAL A 202 40.92 -18.05 -25.09
C VAL A 202 41.24 -19.55 -25.17
N PRO A 203 42.48 -19.96 -25.47
CA PRO A 203 42.89 -21.36 -25.51
C PRO A 203 43.25 -21.88 -24.09
N SER A 204 42.95 -23.15 -23.88
CA SER A 204 43.35 -23.94 -22.69
C SER A 204 44.82 -24.41 -22.84
N SER A 205 45.62 -24.31 -21.80
CA SER A 205 46.76 -25.19 -21.62
C SER A 205 47.10 -25.40 -20.14
N THR A 206 47.07 -26.62 -19.76
CA THR A 206 47.60 -27.28 -18.57
C THR A 206 49.12 -27.24 -18.57
N GLU A 207 49.76 -26.92 -17.45
CA GLU A 207 50.97 -27.59 -16.99
C GLU A 207 51.31 -27.26 -15.53
N THR A 208 51.50 -28.30 -14.75
CA THR A 208 51.93 -28.36 -13.36
C THR A 208 53.43 -28.28 -13.22
N SER A 209 53.95 -27.31 -12.43
CA SER A 209 55.30 -27.46 -11.85
C SER A 209 55.34 -26.89 -10.44
N SER A 210 55.71 -27.72 -9.48
CA SER A 210 55.90 -27.39 -8.05
C SER A 210 57.18 -26.62 -7.84
N VAL A 211 57.07 -25.28 -7.63
CA VAL A 211 58.18 -24.47 -7.18
C VAL A 211 57.90 -24.02 -5.72
N LYS A 212 58.84 -24.37 -4.79
CA LYS A 212 58.86 -23.87 -3.41
C LYS A 212 58.92 -22.36 -3.43
N ARG A 213 57.80 -21.70 -3.10
CA ARG A 213 57.70 -20.24 -3.02
C ARG A 213 58.45 -19.72 -1.77
N LYS A 214 59.45 -18.83 -1.96
CA LYS A 214 60.03 -18.00 -0.91
C LYS A 214 58.93 -17.13 -0.25
N ARG A 215 58.94 -17.01 1.09
CA ARG A 215 58.05 -16.13 1.85
C ARG A 215 58.21 -14.67 1.30
N ARG A 216 57.23 -14.18 0.61
CA ARG A 216 57.18 -12.74 0.26
C ARG A 216 56.72 -11.96 1.47
N VAL A 217 57.51 -10.99 1.88
CA VAL A 217 57.13 -9.97 2.86
C VAL A 217 56.53 -8.82 2.03
N TYR A 218 55.30 -8.49 2.27
CA TYR A 218 54.65 -7.36 1.67
C TYR A 218 54.86 -6.11 2.53
N ASP A 219 55.43 -5.05 2.00
CA ASP A 219 55.46 -3.74 2.65
C ASP A 219 54.15 -2.96 2.42
N ALA A 220 53.98 -1.84 3.13
CA ALA A 220 52.74 -1.05 3.06
C ALA A 220 52.45 -0.55 1.62
N THR A 221 53.49 -0.25 0.87
CA THR A 221 53.38 0.24 -0.52
C THR A 221 52.87 -0.85 -1.48
N VAL A 222 53.35 -2.08 -1.29
CA VAL A 222 52.91 -3.24 -2.09
C VAL A 222 51.49 -3.61 -1.71
N LEU A 223 51.11 -3.54 -0.42
CA LEU A 223 49.75 -3.80 0.03
C LEU A 223 48.77 -2.77 -0.50
N LEU A 224 49.14 -1.49 -0.56
CA LEU A 224 48.35 -0.43 -1.15
C LEU A 224 48.16 -0.63 -2.68
N GLN A 225 49.22 -1.06 -3.39
CA GLN A 225 49.12 -1.43 -4.82
C GLN A 225 48.23 -2.64 -5.05
N MET A 226 48.10 -3.53 -4.06
CA MET A 226 47.13 -4.66 -4.06
C MET A 226 45.73 -4.21 -3.68
N GLY A 227 45.48 -2.94 -3.34
CA GLY A 227 44.20 -2.40 -2.91
C GLY A 227 43.86 -2.69 -1.45
N ILE A 228 44.88 -2.96 -0.61
CA ILE A 228 44.68 -3.21 0.84
C ILE A 228 45.10 -1.94 1.61
N ASP A 229 44.11 -1.27 2.19
CA ASP A 229 44.34 -0.09 3.05
C ASP A 229 44.75 -0.50 4.45
N THR A 230 45.95 -0.14 4.85
CA THR A 230 46.53 -0.44 6.18
C THR A 230 46.61 0.78 7.08
N SER A 231 45.95 1.89 6.74
CA SER A 231 46.05 3.17 7.49
C SER A 231 45.60 3.09 8.94
N ASN A 232 44.84 2.07 9.31
CA ASN A 232 44.37 1.82 10.68
C ASN A 232 45.32 0.92 11.51
N LEU A 233 46.43 0.48 10.93
CA LEU A 233 47.34 -0.46 11.59
C LEU A 233 48.65 0.24 11.97
N PRO A 234 49.24 -0.11 13.15
CA PRO A 234 50.54 0.37 13.56
C PRO A 234 51.67 -0.03 12.59
N GLU A 235 52.71 0.80 12.51
CA GLU A 235 53.88 0.49 11.70
C GLU A 235 54.54 -0.82 12.11
N GLY A 236 54.95 -1.65 11.17
CA GLY A 236 55.51 -2.97 11.42
C GLY A 236 54.52 -4.13 11.50
N SER A 237 53.24 -3.91 11.30
CA SER A 237 52.23 -4.96 11.21
C SER A 237 52.48 -5.88 10.01
N LYS A 238 52.34 -7.22 10.21
CA LYS A 238 52.61 -8.22 9.15
C LYS A 238 51.38 -9.02 8.79
N LEU A 239 51.15 -9.16 7.47
CA LEU A 239 50.04 -9.93 6.92
C LEU A 239 50.09 -11.40 7.40
N ILE A 240 49.02 -11.89 7.99
CA ILE A 240 48.83 -13.31 8.35
C ILE A 240 48.35 -14.06 7.14
N LYS A 241 49.10 -15.08 6.71
CA LYS A 241 48.68 -15.96 5.62
C LYS A 241 47.52 -16.84 6.06
N ARG A 242 46.33 -16.49 5.61
CA ARG A 242 45.12 -17.31 5.84
C ARG A 242 44.48 -17.52 4.47
N LYS A 243 44.52 -18.77 3.98
CA LYS A 243 43.89 -19.08 2.68
C LYS A 243 42.39 -18.81 2.77
N ASP A 244 41.92 -17.97 1.88
CA ASP A 244 40.50 -17.82 1.62
C ASP A 244 39.95 -19.12 1.00
N LYS A 245 38.76 -19.54 1.43
CA LYS A 245 38.12 -20.78 0.97
C LYS A 245 37.69 -20.71 -0.50
N GLU A 246 37.41 -19.51 -1.02
CA GLU A 246 36.88 -19.34 -2.37
C GLU A 246 37.96 -19.13 -3.42
N ASN A 247 39.02 -18.38 -3.14
CA ASN A 247 40.03 -18.00 -4.12
C ASN A 247 41.46 -18.49 -3.78
N GLY A 248 41.68 -19.05 -2.60
CA GLY A 248 42.97 -19.57 -2.15
C GLY A 248 44.03 -18.50 -1.84
N GLU A 249 43.68 -17.23 -1.80
CA GLU A 249 44.55 -16.10 -1.50
C GLU A 249 44.73 -15.86 0.01
N ASP A 250 45.75 -15.09 0.39
CA ASP A 250 46.04 -14.70 1.80
C ASP A 250 45.13 -13.54 2.27
N VAL A 251 44.19 -13.11 1.45
CA VAL A 251 43.26 -12.02 1.70
C VAL A 251 41.86 -12.47 1.40
N TRP A 252 40.87 -11.84 2.01
CA TRP A 252 39.46 -12.07 1.70
C TRP A 252 38.79 -10.80 1.21
N TYR A 253 37.70 -10.96 0.51
CA TYR A 253 36.98 -9.88 -0.14
C TYR A 253 35.72 -9.55 0.65
N ILE A 254 35.47 -8.25 0.84
CA ILE A 254 34.19 -7.72 1.26
C ILE A 254 33.51 -7.10 0.06
N LYS A 255 32.29 -7.54 -0.22
CA LYS A 255 31.47 -7.03 -1.32
C LYS A 255 30.50 -6.00 -0.79
N LEU A 256 30.56 -4.77 -1.29
CA LEU A 256 29.59 -3.71 -1.02
C LEU A 256 28.78 -3.44 -2.28
N PHE A 257 27.45 -3.33 -2.11
CA PHE A 257 26.53 -3.12 -3.21
C PHE A 257 26.04 -1.67 -3.21
N PHE A 258 26.20 -1.00 -4.34
CA PHE A 258 25.73 0.35 -4.61
C PHE A 258 24.68 0.30 -5.73
N HIS A 259 23.68 1.19 -5.68
CA HIS A 259 22.78 1.41 -6.80
C HIS A 259 23.12 2.73 -7.49
N LYS A 260 23.40 2.70 -8.78
CA LYS A 260 23.48 3.86 -9.64
C LYS A 260 22.36 3.78 -10.68
N LYS A 261 21.82 4.92 -11.09
CA LYS A 261 20.69 5.03 -12.01
C LYS A 261 20.81 3.99 -13.16
N ALA A 262 19.89 3.00 -13.17
CA ALA A 262 19.86 1.85 -14.07
C ALA A 262 21.01 0.81 -13.93
N GLN A 263 21.84 0.86 -12.91
CA GLN A 263 22.89 -0.12 -12.66
C GLN A 263 23.08 -0.36 -11.17
N VAL A 264 23.36 -1.62 -10.81
CA VAL A 264 23.87 -2.00 -9.49
C VAL A 264 25.36 -2.27 -9.63
N ILE A 265 26.16 -1.62 -8.79
CA ILE A 265 27.61 -1.75 -8.80
C ILE A 265 28.01 -2.57 -7.59
N CYS A 266 28.72 -3.68 -7.80
CA CYS A 266 29.36 -4.45 -6.74
C CYS A 266 30.85 -4.11 -6.74
N ARG A 267 31.34 -3.54 -5.63
CA ARG A 267 32.77 -3.29 -5.42
C ARG A 267 33.32 -4.34 -4.47
N GLU A 268 34.44 -4.95 -4.83
CA GLU A 268 35.14 -5.91 -3.99
C GLU A 268 36.37 -5.24 -3.34
N TYR A 269 36.43 -5.33 -2.02
CA TYR A 269 37.57 -4.80 -1.24
C TYR A 269 38.37 -5.96 -0.67
N LYS A 270 39.71 -5.89 -0.82
CA LYS A 270 40.63 -6.89 -0.28
C LYS A 270 40.99 -6.57 1.17
N ILE A 271 40.71 -7.50 2.08
CA ILE A 271 40.98 -7.37 3.49
C ILE A 271 42.08 -8.34 3.90
N GLY A 272 43.17 -7.80 4.44
CA GLY A 272 44.29 -8.60 5.00
C GLY A 272 44.20 -8.69 6.52
N ARG A 273 44.63 -9.82 7.08
CA ARG A 273 44.82 -9.96 8.53
C ARG A 273 46.31 -9.91 8.85
N PHE A 274 46.66 -9.09 9.84
CA PHE A 274 48.03 -8.74 10.17
C PHE A 274 48.36 -9.11 11.61
N ASN A 275 49.61 -9.61 11.86
CA ASN A 275 50.17 -9.66 13.21
C ASN A 275 50.61 -8.28 13.61
N VAL A 276 50.06 -7.75 14.69
CA VAL A 276 50.41 -6.45 15.27
C VAL A 276 51.40 -6.67 16.42
N PRO A 277 52.58 -6.00 16.43
CA PRO A 277 53.52 -6.14 17.53
C PRO A 277 52.92 -5.76 18.88
N GLY A 278 52.94 -6.68 19.85
CA GLY A 278 52.45 -6.44 21.19
C GLY A 278 50.92 -6.42 21.37
N SER A 279 50.15 -6.85 20.35
CA SER A 279 48.69 -6.87 20.35
C SER A 279 48.15 -8.09 19.63
N ASP A 280 46.85 -8.34 19.78
CA ASP A 280 46.13 -9.35 19.00
C ASP A 280 46.16 -9.03 17.50
N PRO A 281 46.03 -10.06 16.63
CA PRO A 281 46.00 -9.86 15.21
C PRO A 281 44.84 -8.96 14.77
N ALA A 282 45.13 -7.94 13.97
CA ALA A 282 44.18 -6.98 13.44
C ALA A 282 43.95 -7.13 11.91
N ASN A 283 42.80 -6.72 11.46
CA ASN A 283 42.50 -6.67 10.02
C ASN A 283 42.87 -5.31 9.42
N SER A 284 43.19 -5.28 8.12
CA SER A 284 43.27 -4.02 7.38
C SER A 284 41.96 -3.26 7.48
N LYS A 285 41.97 -1.97 7.15
CA LYS A 285 40.79 -1.11 7.22
C LYS A 285 39.64 -1.70 6.41
N TYR A 286 38.53 -1.82 7.08
CA TYR A 286 37.26 -2.15 6.39
C TYR A 286 36.69 -0.90 5.72
N PRO A 287 36.04 -1.05 4.56
CA PRO A 287 35.25 0.05 4.01
C PRO A 287 34.12 0.42 4.98
N ASP A 288 33.77 1.70 5.01
CA ASP A 288 32.65 2.17 5.83
C ASP A 288 31.35 1.50 5.40
N ARG A 289 30.54 1.09 6.36
CA ARG A 289 29.31 0.33 6.16
C ARG A 289 28.25 0.80 7.13
N ILE A 290 26.98 0.78 6.71
CA ILE A 290 25.84 1.11 7.58
C ILE A 290 25.81 0.19 8.81
N LEU A 291 26.04 -1.11 8.58
CA LEU A 291 26.11 -2.15 9.61
C LEU A 291 27.33 -3.04 9.37
N GLU A 292 27.95 -3.50 10.44
CA GLU A 292 29.24 -4.22 10.40
C GLU A 292 29.28 -5.42 9.45
N ASN A 293 28.21 -6.22 9.43
CA ASN A 293 28.12 -7.45 8.63
C ASN A 293 27.12 -7.33 7.48
N ASN A 294 26.85 -6.13 6.99
CA ASN A 294 25.88 -5.86 5.94
C ASN A 294 26.56 -5.13 4.78
N PRO A 295 26.51 -5.68 3.55
CA PRO A 295 27.17 -5.07 2.40
C PRO A 295 26.32 -3.99 1.71
N VAL A 296 25.12 -3.71 2.21
CA VAL A 296 24.19 -2.75 1.60
C VAL A 296 24.66 -1.33 1.88
N MET A 297 24.80 -0.54 0.81
CA MET A 297 25.07 0.89 0.87
C MET A 297 23.75 1.70 0.75
N PRO A 298 23.74 2.99 1.14
CA PRO A 298 22.55 3.82 1.16
C PRO A 298 21.76 3.82 -0.16
N SER A 299 22.45 3.96 -1.28
CA SER A 299 21.82 3.98 -2.63
C SER A 299 21.18 2.64 -3.01
N PHE A 300 21.77 1.51 -2.60
CA PHE A 300 21.16 0.19 -2.82
C PHE A 300 19.96 -0.04 -1.89
N ALA A 301 20.04 0.40 -0.63
CA ALA A 301 18.92 0.36 0.30
C ALA A 301 17.74 1.18 -0.23
N ARG A 302 17.98 2.39 -0.74
CA ARG A 302 16.98 3.20 -1.46
C ARG A 302 16.32 2.41 -2.56
N PHE A 303 17.10 1.87 -3.51
CA PHE A 303 16.57 1.11 -4.64
C PHE A 303 15.62 -0.01 -4.20
N TYR A 304 16.04 -0.80 -3.21
CA TYR A 304 15.24 -1.93 -2.74
C TYR A 304 13.98 -1.47 -2.00
N LEU A 305 14.12 -0.56 -1.03
CA LEU A 305 13.02 -0.11 -0.16
C LEU A 305 11.99 0.68 -0.95
N GLU A 306 12.42 1.53 -1.87
CA GLU A 306 11.53 2.26 -2.78
C GLU A 306 10.78 1.29 -3.70
N SER A 307 11.49 0.31 -4.29
CA SER A 307 10.86 -0.74 -5.11
C SER A 307 9.80 -1.52 -4.35
N LYS A 308 10.06 -1.88 -3.09
CA LYS A 308 9.16 -2.69 -2.27
C LYS A 308 7.98 -1.89 -1.72
N PHE A 309 8.21 -0.73 -1.13
CA PHE A 309 7.20 0.01 -0.38
C PHE A 309 6.50 1.08 -1.21
N ALA A 310 7.20 1.80 -2.06
CA ALA A 310 6.59 2.82 -2.93
C ALA A 310 5.96 2.20 -4.19
N TYR A 311 6.65 1.27 -4.84
CA TYR A 311 6.17 0.64 -6.08
C TYR A 311 5.48 -0.72 -5.86
N GLY A 312 5.46 -1.24 -4.64
CA GLY A 312 4.72 -2.45 -4.26
C GLY A 312 5.27 -3.72 -4.90
N LEU A 313 6.54 -3.76 -5.30
CA LEU A 313 7.13 -4.94 -5.92
C LEU A 313 7.34 -6.06 -4.91
N SER A 314 7.09 -7.30 -5.34
CA SER A 314 7.49 -8.48 -4.57
C SER A 314 9.01 -8.66 -4.65
N GLU A 315 9.58 -9.31 -3.63
CA GLU A 315 11.02 -9.56 -3.58
C GLU A 315 11.53 -10.35 -4.80
N ASN A 316 10.76 -11.33 -5.26
CA ASN A 316 11.10 -12.09 -6.47
C ASN A 316 11.24 -11.17 -7.70
N ARG A 317 10.34 -10.19 -7.86
CA ARG A 317 10.42 -9.22 -8.96
C ARG A 317 11.64 -8.30 -8.84
N ILE A 318 11.99 -7.89 -7.62
CA ILE A 318 13.22 -7.11 -7.37
C ILE A 318 14.45 -7.94 -7.74
N ILE A 319 14.49 -9.23 -7.38
CA ILE A 319 15.58 -10.14 -7.76
C ILE A 319 15.68 -10.30 -9.29
N GLU A 320 14.55 -10.41 -9.98
CA GLU A 320 14.53 -10.45 -11.45
C GLU A 320 15.07 -9.14 -12.07
N MET A 321 14.71 -7.98 -11.49
CA MET A 321 15.27 -6.69 -11.88
C MET A 321 16.79 -6.66 -11.69
N LEU A 322 17.29 -7.14 -10.54
CA LEU A 322 18.73 -7.24 -10.28
C LEU A 322 19.45 -8.14 -11.30
N LYS A 323 18.84 -9.29 -11.63
CA LYS A 323 19.36 -10.16 -12.71
C LYS A 323 19.39 -9.47 -14.06
N SER A 324 18.38 -8.69 -14.40
CA SER A 324 18.36 -7.90 -15.64
C SER A 324 19.47 -6.84 -15.68
N MET A 325 19.86 -6.32 -14.52
CA MET A 325 21.02 -5.42 -14.31
C MET A 325 22.35 -6.18 -14.22
N LYS A 326 22.38 -7.50 -14.53
CA LYS A 326 23.54 -8.38 -14.45
C LYS A 326 24.13 -8.54 -13.04
N THR A 327 23.31 -8.34 -12.02
CA THR A 327 23.67 -8.53 -10.62
C THR A 327 22.90 -9.74 -10.08
N SER A 328 23.63 -10.74 -9.56
CA SER A 328 23.03 -11.93 -8.95
C SER A 328 23.27 -11.89 -7.45
N ILE A 329 22.19 -11.77 -6.68
CA ILE A 329 22.22 -11.84 -5.21
C ILE A 329 21.29 -12.97 -4.80
N PRO A 330 21.72 -13.94 -3.96
CA PRO A 330 20.84 -14.95 -3.41
C PRO A 330 19.68 -14.32 -2.64
N GLN A 331 18.47 -14.85 -2.80
CA GLN A 331 17.28 -14.32 -2.14
C GLN A 331 17.44 -14.28 -0.61
N SER A 332 17.99 -15.34 -0.02
CA SER A 332 18.21 -15.41 1.43
C SER A 332 19.14 -14.30 1.94
N SER A 333 20.21 -14.02 1.19
CA SER A 333 21.15 -12.95 1.54
C SER A 333 20.51 -11.57 1.42
N LEU A 334 19.82 -11.31 0.31
CA LEU A 334 19.12 -10.05 0.09
C LEU A 334 18.08 -9.80 1.19
N ASN A 335 17.29 -10.81 1.50
CA ASN A 335 16.29 -10.77 2.56
C ASN A 335 16.92 -10.44 3.91
N LEU A 336 17.96 -11.19 4.31
CA LEU A 336 18.68 -10.97 5.56
C LEU A 336 19.21 -9.53 5.67
N TRP A 337 19.91 -9.06 4.63
CA TRP A 337 20.53 -7.72 4.63
C TRP A 337 19.49 -6.62 4.75
N MET A 338 18.42 -6.73 3.98
CA MET A 338 17.38 -5.69 3.99
C MET A 338 16.58 -5.69 5.28
N HIS A 339 16.32 -6.88 5.87
CA HIS A 339 15.69 -6.95 7.19
C HIS A 339 16.55 -6.34 8.29
N GLN A 340 17.87 -6.52 8.24
CA GLN A 340 18.79 -5.87 9.16
C GLN A 340 18.73 -4.33 9.04
N ILE A 341 18.71 -3.79 7.82
CA ILE A 341 18.58 -2.35 7.58
C ILE A 341 17.24 -1.82 8.09
N MET A 342 16.14 -2.50 7.74
CA MET A 342 14.81 -2.11 8.21
C MET A 342 14.69 -2.15 9.74
N ALA A 343 15.21 -3.19 10.38
CA ALA A 343 15.24 -3.31 11.83
C ALA A 343 16.10 -2.23 12.49
N HIS A 344 17.22 -1.86 11.85
CA HIS A 344 18.10 -0.79 12.33
C HIS A 344 17.40 0.57 12.30
N LEU A 345 16.70 0.89 11.20
CA LEU A 345 15.90 2.10 11.09
C LEU A 345 14.74 2.10 12.08
N ARG A 346 14.00 0.98 12.18
CA ARG A 346 12.86 0.84 13.09
C ARG A 346 13.26 1.10 14.54
N LYS A 347 14.29 0.43 15.03
CA LYS A 347 14.73 0.57 16.42
C LYS A 347 15.09 2.01 16.81
N ARG A 348 15.48 2.84 15.85
CA ARG A 348 15.90 4.22 16.08
C ARG A 348 14.83 5.26 15.80
N LEU A 349 14.07 5.09 14.74
CA LEU A 349 13.09 6.10 14.29
C LEU A 349 11.69 5.87 14.86
N GLU A 350 11.28 4.61 15.08
CA GLU A 350 9.94 4.31 15.63
C GLU A 350 9.69 4.99 16.99
N PRO A 351 10.64 4.98 17.97
CA PRO A 351 10.44 5.69 19.23
C PRO A 351 10.27 7.20 19.06
N LEU A 352 11.00 7.82 18.12
CA LEU A 352 10.90 9.25 17.84
C LEU A 352 9.56 9.61 17.18
N ILE A 353 9.12 8.81 16.21
CA ILE A 353 7.82 8.97 15.55
C ILE A 353 6.69 8.78 16.57
N LEU A 354 6.75 7.75 17.40
CA LEU A 354 5.80 7.52 18.48
C LEU A 354 5.75 8.70 19.45
N ALA A 355 6.91 9.19 19.91
CA ALA A 355 6.97 10.34 20.81
C ALA A 355 6.31 11.59 20.19
N ALA A 356 6.54 11.85 18.91
CA ALA A 356 5.93 12.96 18.20
C ALA A 356 4.40 12.79 18.06
N ILE A 357 3.91 11.58 17.72
CA ILE A 357 2.45 11.30 17.62
C ILE A 357 1.79 11.43 19.00
N ARG A 358 2.41 10.96 20.06
CA ARG A 358 1.89 11.03 21.44
C ARG A 358 1.76 12.47 21.97
N GLN A 359 2.44 13.44 21.35
CA GLN A 359 2.29 14.87 21.65
C GLN A 359 1.10 15.52 20.91
N SER A 360 0.49 14.83 19.94
CA SER A 360 -0.68 15.31 19.24
C SER A 360 -1.92 15.31 20.12
N LYS A 361 -2.88 16.15 19.81
CA LYS A 361 -4.20 16.19 20.48
C LYS A 361 -5.20 15.23 19.84
N PHE A 362 -5.05 14.98 18.54
CA PHE A 362 -5.99 14.19 17.75
C PHE A 362 -5.27 13.17 16.89
N THR A 363 -5.82 11.96 16.82
CA THR A 363 -5.32 10.89 15.95
C THR A 363 -6.46 10.15 15.25
N ASN A 364 -6.13 9.54 14.09
CA ASN A 364 -6.98 8.56 13.44
C ASN A 364 -6.35 7.17 13.67
N ASN A 365 -7.14 6.23 14.14
CA ASN A 365 -6.65 4.90 14.51
C ASN A 365 -7.45 3.82 13.80
N ASP A 366 -6.74 2.82 13.29
CA ASP A 366 -7.37 1.69 12.60
C ASP A 366 -6.43 0.48 12.58
N GLY A 367 -6.97 -0.68 12.19
CA GLY A 367 -6.22 -1.92 12.06
C GLY A 367 -6.42 -2.61 10.72
N THR A 368 -5.38 -3.22 10.19
CA THR A 368 -5.48 -4.00 8.96
C THR A 368 -4.88 -5.39 9.11
N ARG A 369 -5.47 -6.38 8.43
CA ARG A 369 -5.05 -7.77 8.50
C ARG A 369 -3.74 -7.99 7.74
N LEU A 370 -2.90 -8.87 8.29
CA LEU A 370 -1.66 -9.33 7.67
C LEU A 370 -1.56 -10.84 7.83
N LEU A 371 -1.28 -11.56 6.75
CA LEU A 371 -0.99 -12.98 6.82
C LEU A 371 0.49 -13.17 7.13
N VAL A 372 0.79 -13.85 8.23
CA VAL A 372 2.16 -14.10 8.70
C VAL A 372 2.42 -15.59 8.68
N ARG A 373 3.55 -15.96 8.09
CA ARG A 373 4.07 -17.32 8.13
C ARG A 373 4.91 -17.48 9.39
N SER A 374 4.65 -18.52 10.14
CA SER A 374 5.50 -18.97 11.25
C SER A 374 5.99 -20.39 10.97
N ARG A 375 7.18 -20.69 11.48
CA ARG A 375 7.77 -22.02 11.41
C ARG A 375 8.06 -22.45 12.83
N ASP A 376 7.55 -23.62 13.20
CA ASP A 376 7.87 -24.20 14.51
C ASP A 376 9.31 -24.70 14.47
N GLU A 377 10.14 -24.23 15.39
CA GLU A 377 11.56 -24.59 15.46
C GLU A 377 11.78 -26.06 15.84
N ASN A 378 10.79 -26.72 16.48
CA ASN A 378 10.90 -28.09 16.96
C ASN A 378 10.40 -29.11 15.94
N THR A 379 9.33 -28.78 15.22
CA THR A 379 8.67 -29.73 14.26
C THR A 379 8.97 -29.41 12.81
N ASP A 380 9.56 -28.24 12.54
CA ASP A 380 9.80 -27.73 11.17
C ASP A 380 8.51 -27.44 10.40
N ASP A 381 7.35 -27.52 11.08
CA ASP A 381 6.04 -27.28 10.49
C ASP A 381 5.85 -25.80 10.15
N VAL A 382 5.22 -25.56 9.01
CA VAL A 382 4.88 -24.20 8.56
C VAL A 382 3.40 -23.95 8.82
N SER A 383 3.12 -22.91 9.59
CA SER A 383 1.76 -22.43 9.84
C SER A 383 1.58 -21.00 9.29
N TYR A 384 0.32 -20.60 9.12
CA TYR A 384 -0.05 -19.25 8.69
C TYR A 384 -1.11 -18.70 9.65
N SER A 385 -0.80 -17.58 10.29
CA SER A 385 -1.72 -16.85 11.15
C SER A 385 -2.20 -15.56 10.50
N VAL A 386 -3.47 -15.21 10.76
CA VAL A 386 -4.01 -13.89 10.39
C VAL A 386 -3.78 -12.96 11.56
N GLU A 387 -2.83 -12.07 11.39
CA GLU A 387 -2.43 -11.08 12.37
C GLU A 387 -2.92 -9.67 12.00
N TYR A 388 -2.69 -8.69 12.87
CA TYR A 388 -3.13 -7.32 12.66
C TYR A 388 -1.98 -6.33 12.78
N ILE A 389 -1.90 -5.39 11.82
CA ILE A 389 -1.14 -4.16 11.96
C ILE A 389 -2.07 -3.11 12.53
N GLN A 390 -1.69 -2.54 13.65
CA GLN A 390 -2.37 -1.42 14.29
C GLN A 390 -1.73 -0.12 13.87
N ALA A 391 -2.50 0.88 13.48
CA ALA A 391 -1.95 2.13 13.01
C ALA A 391 -2.56 3.33 13.72
N ALA A 392 -1.73 4.36 13.89
CA ALA A 392 -2.16 5.69 14.32
C ALA A 392 -1.58 6.74 13.37
N LEU A 393 -2.44 7.65 12.95
CA LEU A 393 -2.13 8.81 12.12
C LEU A 393 -2.38 10.08 12.91
N SER A 394 -1.37 10.93 13.01
CA SER A 394 -1.54 12.33 13.43
C SER A 394 -1.51 13.24 12.21
N LEU A 395 -2.62 13.89 11.90
CA LEU A 395 -2.67 14.91 10.86
C LEU A 395 -1.97 16.20 11.29
N GLU A 396 -1.94 16.50 12.59
CA GLU A 396 -1.21 17.65 13.15
C GLU A 396 0.29 17.56 12.87
N LYS A 397 0.86 16.38 13.09
CA LYS A 397 2.30 16.10 12.86
C LYS A 397 2.58 15.54 11.47
N LYS A 398 1.55 15.19 10.70
CA LYS A 398 1.67 14.49 9.40
C LYS A 398 2.51 13.21 9.51
N LEU A 399 2.31 12.45 10.57
CA LEU A 399 3.03 11.22 10.86
C LEU A 399 2.08 10.04 10.99
N VAL A 400 2.52 8.90 10.48
CA VAL A 400 1.86 7.59 10.63
C VAL A 400 2.81 6.64 11.33
N VAL A 401 2.34 5.97 12.37
CA VAL A 401 3.00 4.80 12.92
C VAL A 401 2.14 3.57 12.64
N MET A 402 2.78 2.50 12.21
CA MET A 402 2.16 1.20 12.03
C MET A 402 2.89 0.19 12.88
N LEU A 403 2.20 -0.36 13.86
CA LEU A 403 2.72 -1.25 14.88
C LEU A 403 2.25 -2.67 14.63
N TYR A 404 3.12 -3.61 14.88
CA TYR A 404 2.82 -5.02 14.83
C TYR A 404 3.34 -5.72 16.09
N LYS A 405 2.52 -6.60 16.66
CA LYS A 405 2.90 -7.54 17.71
C LYS A 405 2.17 -8.86 17.45
N GLU A 406 2.85 -9.97 17.59
CA GLU A 406 2.27 -11.30 17.47
C GLU A 406 1.11 -11.48 18.44
N GLY A 407 0.01 -12.08 17.96
CA GLY A 407 -1.21 -12.29 18.75
C GLY A 407 -1.98 -11.01 19.09
N SER A 408 -1.53 -9.82 18.66
CA SER A 408 -2.12 -8.55 19.04
C SER A 408 -3.36 -8.21 18.22
N ARG A 409 -4.44 -8.95 18.42
CA ARG A 409 -5.77 -8.50 18.02
C ARG A 409 -6.36 -7.51 19.04
N GLY A 410 -5.77 -7.43 20.23
CA GLY A 410 -6.26 -6.67 21.38
C GLY A 410 -5.90 -5.18 21.34
N HIS A 411 -6.52 -4.45 22.24
CA HIS A 411 -6.33 -3.03 22.51
C HIS A 411 -4.94 -2.70 23.10
N GLU A 412 -4.34 -3.67 23.80
CA GLU A 412 -3.12 -3.51 24.60
C GLU A 412 -1.97 -2.81 23.88
N LEU A 413 -1.73 -3.16 22.63
CA LEU A 413 -0.63 -2.57 21.86
C LEU A 413 -0.83 -1.08 21.58
N GLN A 414 -2.05 -0.69 21.19
CA GLN A 414 -2.36 0.73 20.96
C GLN A 414 -2.44 1.50 22.27
N GLU A 415 -3.09 0.92 23.27
CA GLU A 415 -3.18 1.51 24.60
C GLU A 415 -1.80 1.83 25.16
N GLU A 416 -0.90 0.83 25.25
CA GLU A 416 0.44 0.98 25.82
C GLU A 416 1.31 1.92 24.99
N LYS A 417 1.37 1.74 23.67
CA LYS A 417 2.34 2.44 22.82
C LYS A 417 1.88 3.83 22.40
N ILE A 418 0.57 4.04 22.23
CA ILE A 418 0.03 5.28 21.65
C ILE A 418 -0.64 6.13 22.72
N PHE A 419 -1.61 5.58 23.48
CA PHE A 419 -2.51 6.38 24.30
C PHE A 419 -2.02 6.60 25.73
N ARG A 420 -1.56 5.56 26.41
CA ARG A 420 -1.21 5.67 27.86
C ARG A 420 -0.15 6.72 28.11
N GLY A 421 -0.50 7.75 28.89
CA GLY A 421 0.37 8.88 29.23
C GLY A 421 0.71 9.77 28.02
N SER A 422 -0.10 9.78 26.96
CA SER A 422 0.05 10.71 25.84
C SER A 422 -0.74 12.01 26.06
N SER A 423 -0.56 12.97 25.16
CA SER A 423 -1.35 14.21 25.12
C SER A 423 -2.61 14.08 24.25
N ILE A 424 -2.95 12.88 23.78
CA ILE A 424 -4.08 12.64 22.88
C ILE A 424 -5.38 12.77 23.65
N GLU A 425 -6.24 13.68 23.22
CA GLU A 425 -7.53 13.98 23.84
C GLU A 425 -8.67 13.22 23.14
N CYS A 426 -8.55 13.03 21.81
CA CYS A 426 -9.57 12.32 21.05
C CYS A 426 -8.93 11.58 19.85
N PHE A 427 -9.48 10.41 19.56
CA PHE A 427 -9.10 9.67 18.36
C PHE A 427 -10.34 9.27 17.55
N VAL A 428 -10.15 9.17 16.24
CA VAL A 428 -11.18 8.71 15.29
C VAL A 428 -10.95 7.23 15.01
N ALA A 429 -11.96 6.41 15.22
CA ALA A 429 -11.92 4.98 14.93
C ALA A 429 -13.29 4.45 14.54
N ASP A 430 -13.35 3.20 14.09
CA ASP A 430 -14.61 2.46 13.98
C ASP A 430 -15.19 2.10 15.37
N ARG A 431 -16.33 1.39 15.36
CA ARG A 431 -17.00 0.93 16.60
C ARG A 431 -16.58 -0.49 16.99
N LEU A 432 -15.30 -0.86 16.80
CA LEU A 432 -14.81 -2.12 17.35
C LEU A 432 -14.72 -2.03 18.88
N SER A 433 -15.07 -3.13 19.55
CA SER A 433 -15.03 -3.23 21.02
C SER A 433 -13.65 -2.88 21.59
N VAL A 434 -12.58 -3.21 20.87
CA VAL A 434 -11.20 -2.86 21.21
C VAL A 434 -11.03 -1.37 21.54
N TYR A 435 -11.61 -0.48 20.75
CA TYR A 435 -11.50 0.98 20.97
C TYR A 435 -12.37 1.47 22.13
N GLN A 436 -13.46 0.77 22.42
CA GLN A 436 -14.27 1.06 23.58
C GLN A 436 -13.50 0.69 24.85
N THR A 437 -12.88 -0.49 24.89
CA THR A 437 -12.04 -0.92 26.01
C THR A 437 -10.91 0.07 26.29
N ILE A 438 -10.22 0.59 25.25
CA ILE A 438 -9.17 1.61 25.43
C ILE A 438 -9.70 2.86 26.13
N VAL A 439 -10.90 3.33 25.77
CA VAL A 439 -11.51 4.51 26.42
C VAL A 439 -11.86 4.22 27.86
N GLU A 440 -12.37 3.03 28.17
CA GLU A 440 -12.72 2.59 29.53
C GLU A 440 -11.45 2.41 30.41
N ASP A 441 -10.41 1.76 29.88
CA ASP A 441 -9.14 1.52 30.61
C ASP A 441 -8.35 2.82 30.87
N LEU A 442 -8.59 3.88 30.08
CA LEU A 442 -7.94 5.18 30.18
C LEU A 442 -8.91 6.30 30.58
N GLU A 443 -9.96 5.99 31.33
CA GLU A 443 -10.96 6.96 31.81
C GLU A 443 -10.28 8.14 32.56
N ASP A 444 -9.26 7.86 33.35
CA ASP A 444 -8.47 8.86 34.10
C ASP A 444 -7.82 9.92 33.20
N GLN A 445 -7.52 9.59 31.94
CA GLN A 445 -6.91 10.51 30.97
C GLN A 445 -7.96 11.31 30.17
N HIS A 446 -9.25 11.08 30.43
CA HIS A 446 -10.36 11.73 29.69
C HIS A 446 -10.29 11.53 28.17
N LEU A 447 -9.69 10.42 27.72
CA LEU A 447 -9.58 10.06 26.32
C LEU A 447 -10.95 9.83 25.72
N LYS A 448 -11.21 10.42 24.56
CA LYS A 448 -12.48 10.33 23.86
C LYS A 448 -12.33 9.67 22.49
N ARG A 449 -13.37 8.99 22.04
CA ARG A 449 -13.43 8.42 20.69
C ARG A 449 -14.47 9.15 19.85
N GLN A 450 -14.12 9.53 18.63
CA GLN A 450 -15.05 9.90 17.55
C GLN A 450 -15.34 8.65 16.72
N ALA A 451 -16.61 8.30 16.57
CA ALA A 451 -17.02 7.20 15.73
C ALA A 451 -16.99 7.58 14.24
N CYS A 452 -16.52 6.66 13.40
CA CYS A 452 -16.38 6.90 11.96
C CYS A 452 -17.74 6.89 11.25
N TRP A 453 -18.17 8.02 10.69
CA TRP A 453 -19.38 8.15 9.89
C TRP A 453 -19.37 7.30 8.61
N PHE A 454 -18.21 6.99 8.07
CA PHE A 454 -18.10 6.14 6.88
C PHE A 454 -18.56 4.70 7.20
N HIS A 455 -18.17 4.18 8.36
CA HIS A 455 -18.65 2.87 8.83
C HIS A 455 -20.15 2.88 9.14
N GLY A 456 -20.67 3.93 9.81
CA GLY A 456 -22.10 4.08 10.03
C GLY A 456 -22.90 4.07 8.72
N ARG A 457 -22.40 4.81 7.71
CA ARG A 457 -22.99 4.79 6.37
C ARG A 457 -22.93 3.40 5.73
N HIS A 458 -21.83 2.66 5.89
CA HIS A 458 -21.67 1.33 5.30
C HIS A 458 -22.76 0.36 5.79
N TYR A 459 -23.03 0.34 7.08
CA TYR A 459 -24.12 -0.47 7.63
C TYR A 459 -25.50 -0.08 7.07
N LEU A 460 -25.76 1.21 6.88
CA LEU A 460 -27.01 1.68 6.28
C LEU A 460 -27.09 1.31 4.79
N VAL A 461 -25.99 1.33 4.05
CA VAL A 461 -25.94 0.87 2.65
C VAL A 461 -26.24 -0.64 2.58
N ASP A 462 -25.72 -1.43 3.51
CA ASP A 462 -26.05 -2.85 3.58
C ASP A 462 -27.53 -3.06 3.91
N ALA A 463 -28.09 -2.27 4.83
CA ALA A 463 -29.50 -2.30 5.16
C ALA A 463 -30.40 -1.86 3.97
N TYR A 464 -29.98 -0.86 3.20
CA TYR A 464 -30.69 -0.39 1.99
C TYR A 464 -30.87 -1.49 0.95
N MET A 465 -29.93 -2.42 0.86
CA MET A 465 -30.05 -3.55 -0.07
C MET A 465 -31.23 -4.48 0.23
N VAL A 466 -31.74 -4.42 1.46
CA VAL A 466 -32.91 -5.21 1.93
C VAL A 466 -34.15 -4.32 2.04
N ASP A 467 -33.98 -3.09 2.53
CA ASP A 467 -35.06 -2.16 2.80
C ASP A 467 -34.73 -0.74 2.34
N HIS A 468 -35.38 -0.26 1.29
CA HIS A 468 -35.13 1.04 0.68
C HIS A 468 -35.55 2.25 1.53
N ARG A 469 -36.31 2.05 2.61
CA ARG A 469 -36.79 3.14 3.50
C ARG A 469 -35.68 3.88 4.23
N VAL A 470 -34.44 3.36 4.24
CA VAL A 470 -33.26 4.03 4.80
C VAL A 470 -32.53 4.95 3.81
N GLU A 471 -33.02 5.08 2.56
CA GLU A 471 -32.39 5.87 1.48
C GLU A 471 -32.13 7.31 1.90
N ASP A 472 -33.12 7.96 2.45
CA ASP A 472 -33.01 9.37 2.88
C ASP A 472 -31.89 9.60 3.90
N ILE A 473 -31.64 8.61 4.80
CA ILE A 473 -30.59 8.72 5.80
C ILE A 473 -29.21 8.63 5.12
N ILE A 474 -29.06 7.74 4.13
CA ILE A 474 -27.83 7.62 3.36
C ILE A 474 -27.55 8.91 2.58
N LYS A 475 -28.58 9.49 1.96
CA LYS A 475 -28.48 10.78 1.26
C LYS A 475 -28.05 11.91 2.19
N LEU A 476 -28.64 11.98 3.42
CA LEU A 476 -28.21 12.95 4.42
C LEU A 476 -26.77 12.77 4.87
N ILE A 477 -26.28 11.54 5.01
CA ILE A 477 -24.87 11.27 5.34
C ILE A 477 -23.96 11.67 4.14
N ASN A 478 -24.38 11.41 2.91
CA ASN A 478 -23.64 11.88 1.73
C ASN A 478 -23.52 13.41 1.72
N LEU A 479 -24.61 14.08 2.07
CA LEU A 479 -24.65 15.54 2.17
C LEU A 479 -23.72 16.05 3.29
N LEU A 480 -23.63 15.33 4.40
CA LEU A 480 -22.68 15.62 5.48
C LEU A 480 -21.23 15.52 5.00
N PHE A 481 -20.88 14.48 4.24
CA PHE A 481 -19.56 14.33 3.62
C PHE A 481 -19.27 15.42 2.58
N TYR A 482 -20.29 15.80 1.82
CA TYR A 482 -20.16 16.84 0.82
C TYR A 482 -19.83 18.20 1.46
N ILE A 483 -20.50 18.57 2.53
CA ILE A 483 -20.24 19.81 3.29
C ILE A 483 -18.80 19.85 3.79
N GLU A 484 -18.29 18.77 4.36
CA GLU A 484 -16.89 18.69 4.80
C GLU A 484 -15.89 18.89 3.63
N ARG A 485 -16.26 18.45 2.45
CA ARG A 485 -15.46 18.63 1.23
C ARG A 485 -15.50 20.08 0.75
N VAL A 486 -16.69 20.69 0.73
CA VAL A 486 -16.86 22.10 0.39
C VAL A 486 -16.04 22.99 1.30
N PHE A 487 -16.00 22.68 2.61
CA PHE A 487 -15.20 23.45 3.56
C PHE A 487 -13.69 23.42 3.23
N GLN A 488 -13.18 22.35 2.60
CA GLN A 488 -11.76 22.29 2.21
C GLN A 488 -11.38 23.31 1.13
N ASP A 489 -12.36 23.79 0.36
CA ASP A 489 -12.18 24.79 -0.71
C ASP A 489 -12.40 26.22 -0.20
N GLU A 490 -12.72 26.41 1.09
CA GLU A 490 -12.88 27.73 1.70
C GLU A 490 -11.52 28.44 1.89
N ALA A 491 -11.53 29.76 1.87
CA ALA A 491 -10.33 30.57 2.04
C ALA A 491 -9.70 30.46 3.43
N ASP A 492 -10.52 30.23 4.47
CA ASP A 492 -10.09 29.98 5.85
C ASP A 492 -10.46 28.56 6.24
N THR A 493 -9.45 27.71 6.32
CA THR A 493 -9.57 26.29 6.73
C THR A 493 -9.13 26.06 8.17
N SER A 494 -9.07 27.11 9.00
CA SER A 494 -8.73 26.99 10.42
C SER A 494 -9.71 26.08 11.18
N PRO A 495 -9.28 25.43 12.27
CA PRO A 495 -10.17 24.64 13.11
C PRO A 495 -11.38 25.40 13.63
N GLU A 496 -11.21 26.69 13.94
CA GLU A 496 -12.25 27.58 14.42
C GLU A 496 -13.28 27.86 13.32
N ALA A 497 -12.83 28.15 12.11
CA ALA A 497 -13.70 28.32 10.94
C ALA A 497 -14.43 27.02 10.61
N ARG A 498 -13.76 25.87 10.65
CA ARG A 498 -14.38 24.56 10.45
C ARG A 498 -15.46 24.27 11.49
N LEU A 499 -15.21 24.58 12.75
CA LEU A 499 -16.20 24.42 13.80
C LEU A 499 -17.42 25.30 13.60
N ALA A 500 -17.22 26.58 13.24
CA ALA A 500 -18.31 27.50 12.94
C ALA A 500 -19.14 27.02 11.73
N PHE A 501 -18.47 26.55 10.69
CA PHE A 501 -19.11 25.98 9.50
C PHE A 501 -19.94 24.72 9.83
N ARG A 502 -19.41 23.80 10.64
CA ARG A 502 -20.10 22.60 11.12
C ARG A 502 -21.35 22.94 11.97
N LYS A 503 -21.24 23.93 12.88
CA LYS A 503 -22.38 24.40 13.68
C LYS A 503 -23.48 24.99 12.82
N ARG A 504 -23.12 25.65 11.75
CA ARG A 504 -24.07 26.28 10.81
C ARG A 504 -24.79 25.25 9.94
N TRP A 505 -24.07 24.28 9.38
CA TRP A 505 -24.55 23.39 8.32
C TRP A 505 -24.67 21.92 8.78
N SER A 506 -23.60 21.33 9.31
CA SER A 506 -23.54 19.91 9.63
C SER A 506 -24.46 19.54 10.80
N LYS A 507 -24.58 20.41 11.80
CA LYS A 507 -25.41 20.13 12.99
C LYS A 507 -26.87 19.84 12.61
N ARG A 508 -27.46 20.63 11.72
CA ARG A 508 -28.85 20.43 11.29
C ARG A 508 -29.05 19.09 10.57
N ILE A 509 -28.06 18.66 9.79
CA ILE A 509 -28.13 17.37 9.09
C ILE A 509 -28.00 16.23 10.08
N VAL A 510 -27.05 16.31 11.00
CA VAL A 510 -26.86 15.31 12.05
C VAL A 510 -28.14 15.16 12.87
N ASP A 511 -28.76 16.26 13.29
CA ASP A 511 -30.01 16.24 14.05
C ASP A 511 -31.13 15.53 13.26
N ARG A 512 -31.23 15.79 11.94
CA ARG A 512 -32.21 15.09 11.10
C ARG A 512 -31.90 13.60 10.95
N ILE A 513 -30.64 13.23 10.79
CA ILE A 513 -30.22 11.84 10.74
C ILE A 513 -30.64 11.14 12.03
N MET A 514 -30.27 11.70 13.19
CA MET A 514 -30.57 11.11 14.50
C MET A 514 -32.09 10.97 14.72
N ASN A 515 -32.86 11.99 14.42
CA ASN A 515 -34.31 11.95 14.53
C ASN A 515 -34.95 10.88 13.61
N ARG A 516 -34.43 10.67 12.41
CA ARG A 516 -34.92 9.61 11.51
C ARG A 516 -34.55 8.22 12.01
N LEU A 517 -33.33 8.06 12.53
CA LEU A 517 -32.87 6.80 13.13
C LEU A 517 -33.71 6.45 14.39
N GLU A 518 -34.00 7.44 15.23
CA GLU A 518 -34.86 7.24 16.42
C GLU A 518 -36.27 6.79 16.03
N LYS A 519 -36.89 7.41 15.01
CA LYS A 519 -38.22 6.97 14.53
C LYS A 519 -38.20 5.53 14.01
N ILE A 520 -37.13 5.10 13.33
CA ILE A 520 -36.99 3.71 12.87
C ILE A 520 -36.85 2.79 14.08
N ARG A 521 -36.09 3.16 15.11
CA ARG A 521 -35.95 2.39 16.34
C ARG A 521 -37.25 2.25 17.09
N GLU A 522 -38.01 3.34 17.16
CA GLU A 522 -39.34 3.36 17.82
C GLU A 522 -40.37 2.51 17.07
N ALA A 523 -40.32 2.45 15.75
CA ALA A 523 -41.22 1.64 14.93
C ALA A 523 -41.00 0.12 15.10
N GLY A 524 -39.89 -0.29 15.72
CA GLY A 524 -39.68 -1.67 16.19
C GLY A 524 -39.80 -2.70 15.06
N SER A 525 -40.69 -3.67 15.21
CA SER A 525 -40.82 -4.82 14.28
C SER A 525 -41.26 -4.48 12.86
N GLU A 526 -41.56 -3.22 12.55
CA GLU A 526 -41.86 -2.78 11.18
C GLU A 526 -40.65 -2.83 10.27
N TYR A 527 -39.45 -2.84 10.82
CA TYR A 527 -38.16 -2.90 10.11
C TYR A 527 -37.42 -4.21 10.37
N GLY A 528 -36.72 -4.69 9.38
CA GLY A 528 -35.94 -5.92 9.48
C GLY A 528 -34.67 -5.79 10.33
N THR A 529 -34.10 -6.92 10.74
CA THR A 529 -32.93 -7.02 11.62
C THR A 529 -31.73 -6.24 11.10
N MET A 530 -31.49 -6.21 9.78
CA MET A 530 -30.36 -5.47 9.20
C MET A 530 -30.53 -3.96 9.38
N VAL A 531 -31.75 -3.43 9.25
CA VAL A 531 -32.03 -2.01 9.47
C VAL A 531 -31.80 -1.67 10.94
N HIS A 532 -32.34 -2.48 11.88
CA HIS A 532 -32.10 -2.27 13.30
C HIS A 532 -30.64 -2.32 13.69
N ARG A 533 -29.86 -3.24 13.11
CA ARG A 533 -28.42 -3.32 13.32
C ARG A 533 -27.72 -2.04 12.88
N ALA A 534 -28.06 -1.50 11.70
CA ALA A 534 -27.50 -0.27 11.19
C ALA A 534 -27.88 0.95 12.03
N VAL A 535 -29.15 1.02 12.44
CA VAL A 535 -29.69 2.08 13.32
C VAL A 535 -29.02 2.06 14.68
N ASN A 536 -28.96 0.90 15.33
CA ASN A 536 -28.34 0.73 16.64
C ASN A 536 -26.83 0.95 16.60
N TYR A 537 -26.17 0.64 15.48
CA TYR A 537 -24.75 0.95 15.30
C TYR A 537 -24.45 2.45 15.49
N ILE A 538 -25.35 3.33 15.07
CA ILE A 538 -25.18 4.78 15.22
C ILE A 538 -25.77 5.28 16.54
N LEU A 539 -27.00 4.90 16.87
CA LEU A 539 -27.72 5.47 18.03
C LEU A 539 -27.14 5.05 19.38
N ASP A 540 -26.65 3.81 19.52
CA ASP A 540 -26.06 3.37 20.79
C ASP A 540 -24.72 4.06 21.08
N ASP A 541 -24.12 4.74 20.09
CA ASP A 541 -22.86 5.44 20.21
C ASP A 541 -22.98 6.91 19.76
N ARG A 542 -24.19 7.46 19.90
CA ARG A 542 -24.58 8.78 19.39
C ARG A 542 -23.58 9.87 19.77
N GLU A 543 -23.15 9.93 21.02
CA GLU A 543 -22.20 10.94 21.49
C GLU A 543 -20.88 10.87 20.71
N ALA A 544 -20.39 9.67 20.42
CA ALA A 544 -19.17 9.50 19.64
C ALA A 544 -19.37 9.89 18.17
N PHE A 545 -20.56 9.71 17.59
CA PHE A 545 -20.86 10.19 16.24
C PHE A 545 -21.02 11.70 16.15
N GLU A 546 -21.53 12.37 17.18
CA GLU A 546 -21.75 13.82 17.22
C GLU A 546 -20.49 14.60 17.63
N ARG A 547 -19.44 13.98 18.14
CA ARG A 547 -18.29 14.63 18.77
C ARG A 547 -17.52 15.57 17.84
N PHE A 548 -17.41 15.28 16.54
CA PHE A 548 -16.77 16.16 15.56
C PHE A 548 -17.43 17.54 15.46
N LEU A 549 -18.66 17.70 15.95
CA LEU A 549 -19.36 18.98 16.05
C LEU A 549 -18.87 19.86 17.22
N SER A 550 -18.06 19.32 18.12
CA SER A 550 -17.52 20.03 19.29
C SER A 550 -16.16 20.68 19.03
N ASP A 551 -15.37 20.17 18.06
CA ASP A 551 -14.05 20.68 17.75
C ASP A 551 -13.75 20.51 16.25
N GLY A 552 -13.30 21.61 15.61
CA GLY A 552 -12.98 21.61 14.18
C GLY A 552 -11.78 20.75 13.78
N ARG A 553 -10.93 20.33 14.73
CA ARG A 553 -9.78 19.46 14.51
C ARG A 553 -10.15 17.98 14.42
N ILE A 554 -11.29 17.59 14.99
CA ILE A 554 -11.75 16.20 14.97
C ILE A 554 -12.28 15.85 13.58
N ASP A 555 -11.74 14.84 12.94
CA ASP A 555 -12.30 14.31 11.70
C ASP A 555 -13.57 13.51 11.97
N MET A 556 -14.54 13.59 11.07
CA MET A 556 -15.78 12.84 11.18
C MET A 556 -15.65 11.38 10.71
N HIS A 557 -14.57 11.03 10.03
CA HIS A 557 -14.36 9.69 9.46
C HIS A 557 -12.89 9.31 9.45
N ASN A 558 -12.64 8.00 9.31
CA ASN A 558 -11.31 7.40 9.39
C ASN A 558 -10.59 7.25 8.03
N ASN A 559 -11.13 7.85 6.96
CA ASN A 559 -10.61 7.67 5.60
C ASN A 559 -9.14 8.09 5.42
N ALA A 560 -8.63 8.98 6.29
CA ALA A 560 -7.23 9.41 6.22
C ALA A 560 -6.28 8.23 6.48
N ILE A 561 -6.51 7.47 7.54
CA ILE A 561 -5.67 6.31 7.87
C ILE A 561 -5.98 5.12 6.96
N GLU A 562 -7.25 4.93 6.54
CA GLU A 562 -7.59 3.88 5.58
C GLU A 562 -6.84 4.03 4.26
N ARG A 563 -6.61 5.27 3.80
CA ARG A 563 -5.78 5.54 2.62
C ARG A 563 -4.34 5.09 2.81
N CYS A 564 -3.78 5.19 4.02
CA CYS A 564 -2.44 4.71 4.33
C CYS A 564 -2.32 3.18 4.21
N PHE A 565 -3.41 2.44 4.38
CA PHE A 565 -3.40 0.99 4.19
C PHE A 565 -3.44 0.54 2.72
N ARG A 566 -3.64 1.43 1.75
CA ARG A 566 -3.74 1.04 0.33
C ARG A 566 -2.49 0.35 -0.17
N HIS A 567 -1.30 0.84 0.23
CA HIS A 567 -0.03 0.22 -0.17
C HIS A 567 0.16 -1.16 0.46
N ILE A 568 -0.26 -1.35 1.71
CA ILE A 568 -0.29 -2.67 2.36
C ILE A 568 -1.27 -3.60 1.64
N ALA A 569 -2.45 -3.10 1.26
CA ALA A 569 -3.45 -3.89 0.56
C ALA A 569 -2.98 -4.34 -0.84
N ILE A 570 -2.25 -3.48 -1.55
CA ILE A 570 -1.59 -3.83 -2.82
C ILE A 570 -0.46 -4.84 -2.56
N GLY A 571 0.38 -4.58 -1.58
CA GLY A 571 1.47 -5.45 -1.17
C GLY A 571 1.01 -6.87 -0.86
N ARG A 572 -0.04 -7.02 -0.06
CA ARG A 572 -0.65 -8.34 0.27
C ARG A 572 -1.08 -9.13 -0.95
N ARG A 573 -1.50 -8.47 -2.04
CA ARG A 573 -1.85 -9.13 -3.30
C ARG A 573 -0.61 -9.55 -4.10
N ASN A 574 0.52 -8.85 -3.90
CA ASN A 574 1.77 -9.11 -4.62
C ASN A 574 2.65 -10.16 -3.95
N TRP A 575 2.76 -10.16 -2.62
CA TRP A 575 3.63 -11.06 -1.86
C TRP A 575 2.90 -12.02 -0.91
N LEU A 576 1.57 -11.96 -0.82
CA LEU A 576 0.62 -12.87 -0.14
C LEU A 576 0.78 -12.90 1.39
N HIS A 577 1.97 -13.14 1.92
CA HIS A 577 2.27 -13.25 3.35
C HIS A 577 3.64 -12.68 3.68
N THR A 578 3.89 -12.40 4.95
CA THR A 578 5.23 -12.11 5.48
C THR A 578 5.90 -13.38 5.96
N GLY A 579 7.23 -13.44 5.87
CA GLY A 579 8.01 -14.65 6.16
C GLY A 579 8.17 -14.99 7.64
N SER A 580 7.97 -14.01 8.55
CA SER A 580 8.08 -14.16 10.00
C SER A 580 7.43 -12.98 10.73
N HIS A 581 7.26 -13.10 12.05
CA HIS A 581 6.79 -12.02 12.92
C HIS A 581 7.74 -10.82 12.94
N ASP A 582 9.06 -11.04 12.97
CA ASP A 582 10.06 -9.97 12.87
C ASP A 582 9.98 -9.23 11.53
N SER A 583 9.76 -9.98 10.46
CA SER A 583 9.52 -9.40 9.13
C SER A 583 8.26 -8.53 9.12
N ALA A 584 7.19 -8.99 9.77
CA ALA A 584 5.95 -8.25 9.89
C ALA A 584 6.12 -6.92 10.63
N GLN A 585 6.90 -6.90 11.72
CA GLN A 585 7.23 -5.67 12.45
C GLN A 585 7.99 -4.67 11.57
N ASN A 586 9.02 -5.14 10.86
CA ASN A 586 9.82 -4.28 10.00
C ASN A 586 9.00 -3.73 8.82
N ILE A 587 8.15 -4.57 8.23
CA ILE A 587 7.28 -4.19 7.11
C ILE A 587 6.22 -3.17 7.57
N ALA A 588 5.59 -3.38 8.73
CA ALA A 588 4.64 -2.43 9.30
C ALA A 588 5.29 -1.06 9.50
N PHE A 589 6.45 -1.01 10.18
CA PHE A 589 7.19 0.22 10.38
C PHE A 589 7.52 0.94 9.07
N MET A 590 8.03 0.21 8.06
CA MET A 590 8.43 0.81 6.79
C MET A 590 7.24 1.39 6.01
N PHE A 591 6.06 0.76 6.05
CA PHE A 591 4.85 1.36 5.48
C PHE A 591 4.44 2.63 6.22
N GLY A 592 4.50 2.65 7.55
CA GLY A 592 4.26 3.86 8.35
C GLY A 592 5.22 4.99 7.98
N LEU A 593 6.51 4.67 7.84
CA LEU A 593 7.54 5.62 7.43
C LEU A 593 7.31 6.16 6.02
N TYR A 594 6.96 5.28 5.07
CA TYR A 594 6.63 5.65 3.70
C TYR A 594 5.42 6.61 3.64
N GLU A 595 4.33 6.29 4.34
CA GLU A 595 3.15 7.16 4.40
C GLU A 595 3.45 8.48 5.10
N SER A 596 4.31 8.49 6.13
CA SER A 596 4.76 9.72 6.78
C SER A 596 5.57 10.61 5.84
N CYS A 597 6.48 10.05 5.03
CA CYS A 597 7.19 10.80 4.00
C CYS A 597 6.21 11.42 2.99
N LYS A 598 5.24 10.65 2.53
CA LYS A 598 4.24 11.09 1.57
C LYS A 598 3.36 12.23 2.11
N LEU A 599 2.93 12.17 3.37
CA LEU A 599 2.17 13.24 4.03
C LEU A 599 2.95 14.54 4.15
N ASN A 600 4.28 14.47 4.22
CA ASN A 600 5.16 15.63 4.29
C ASN A 600 5.73 16.06 2.93
N ASN A 601 5.27 15.47 1.81
CA ASN A 601 5.80 15.68 0.47
C ASN A 601 7.33 15.42 0.37
N VAL A 602 7.82 14.47 1.15
CA VAL A 602 9.20 14.02 1.16
C VAL A 602 9.34 12.84 0.19
N ASP A 603 10.29 12.92 -0.74
CA ASP A 603 10.63 11.79 -1.60
C ASP A 603 11.21 10.65 -0.75
N PHE A 604 10.52 9.52 -0.70
CA PHE A 604 10.87 8.41 0.17
C PHE A 604 12.22 7.79 -0.17
N GLY A 605 12.53 7.66 -1.46
CA GLY A 605 13.80 7.11 -1.89
C GLY A 605 14.97 8.01 -1.50
N HIS A 606 14.83 9.31 -1.76
CA HIS A 606 15.83 10.30 -1.36
C HIS A 606 16.01 10.34 0.17
N TYR A 607 14.91 10.33 0.91
CA TYR A 607 14.93 10.31 2.37
C TYR A 607 15.69 9.09 2.91
N ILE A 608 15.42 7.89 2.41
CA ILE A 608 16.12 6.67 2.85
C ILE A 608 17.62 6.76 2.58
N GLU A 609 18.01 7.23 1.38
CA GLU A 609 19.42 7.35 1.03
C GLU A 609 20.15 8.37 1.90
N ASP A 610 19.54 9.55 2.11
CA ASP A 610 20.12 10.61 2.93
C ASP A 610 20.28 10.18 4.39
N ILE A 611 19.22 9.66 5.03
CA ILE A 611 19.33 9.25 6.45
C ILE A 611 20.32 8.11 6.65
N LEU A 612 20.41 7.16 5.73
CA LEU A 612 21.38 6.08 5.81
C LEU A 612 22.81 6.58 5.56
N THR A 613 22.98 7.59 4.69
CA THR A 613 24.27 8.26 4.48
C THR A 613 24.71 9.03 5.73
N ARG A 614 23.78 9.73 6.38
CA ARG A 614 24.04 10.43 7.67
C ARG A 614 24.44 9.44 8.77
N ILE A 615 23.77 8.30 8.84
CA ILE A 615 24.10 7.22 9.78
C ILE A 615 25.49 6.65 9.47
N LEU A 616 25.79 6.42 8.20
CA LEU A 616 27.10 5.94 7.74
C LEU A 616 28.23 6.90 8.13
N ASN A 617 27.97 8.20 8.09
CA ASN A 617 28.89 9.26 8.50
C ASN A 617 28.95 9.47 10.02
N GLY A 618 28.25 8.66 10.81
CA GLY A 618 28.27 8.71 12.26
C GLY A 618 27.41 9.80 12.90
N GLU A 619 26.46 10.39 12.16
CA GLU A 619 25.51 11.35 12.74
C GLU A 619 24.59 10.64 13.76
N VAL A 620 24.34 11.33 14.87
CA VAL A 620 23.41 10.86 15.90
C VAL A 620 21.97 11.06 15.42
N ILE A 621 21.18 10.00 15.51
CA ILE A 621 19.77 10.05 15.12
C ILE A 621 18.97 10.78 16.19
N ASP A 622 18.33 11.87 15.81
CA ASP A 622 17.47 12.71 16.62
C ASP A 622 16.14 13.04 15.89
N GLU A 623 15.37 13.98 16.44
CA GLU A 623 14.08 14.40 15.87
C GLU A 623 14.18 15.03 14.48
N SER A 624 15.37 15.46 14.01
CA SER A 624 15.55 15.96 12.65
C SER A 624 15.49 14.88 11.58
N PHE A 625 15.56 13.61 11.99
CA PHE A 625 15.48 12.46 11.09
C PHE A 625 14.04 12.03 10.79
N ILE A 626 13.04 12.43 11.60
CA ILE A 626 11.65 12.04 11.32
C ILE A 626 11.04 12.87 10.17
N PRO A 627 10.13 12.30 9.35
CA PRO A 627 9.66 12.93 8.12
C PRO A 627 9.07 14.34 8.27
N CYS A 628 8.43 14.66 9.38
CA CYS A 628 7.84 15.98 9.62
C CYS A 628 8.87 17.08 9.90
N ASN A 629 10.05 16.73 10.35
CA ASN A 629 11.15 17.65 10.65
C ASN A 629 12.29 17.54 9.63
N TYR A 630 12.18 16.60 8.70
CA TYR A 630 13.23 16.32 7.74
C TYR A 630 13.42 17.44 6.74
N VAL A 631 14.68 17.85 6.58
CA VAL A 631 15.12 18.78 5.55
C VAL A 631 16.04 18.03 4.59
N ALA A 632 15.61 17.93 3.33
CA ALA A 632 16.37 17.24 2.30
C ALA A 632 17.74 17.90 2.08
N ARG A 633 18.80 17.08 2.05
CA ARG A 633 20.16 17.49 1.73
C ARG A 633 20.48 17.06 0.29
N PRO A 634 21.33 17.80 -0.45
CA PRO A 634 21.86 17.29 -1.72
C PRO A 634 22.60 15.98 -1.47
N LEU A 635 22.22 14.93 -2.19
CA LEU A 635 22.99 13.70 -2.19
C LEU A 635 24.30 13.96 -2.97
N GLU A 636 25.43 13.74 -2.34
CA GLU A 636 26.72 13.75 -3.05
C GLU A 636 26.68 12.66 -4.12
N GLU A 637 26.97 13.01 -5.37
CA GLU A 637 27.16 12.00 -6.39
C GLU A 637 28.31 11.10 -5.93
N GLU A 638 28.03 9.80 -5.71
CA GLU A 638 29.08 8.83 -5.43
C GLU A 638 30.09 8.92 -6.57
N ARG A 639 31.27 9.50 -6.29
CA ARG A 639 32.37 9.54 -7.23
C ARG A 639 32.71 8.11 -7.60
N VAL A 640 32.30 7.71 -8.78
CA VAL A 640 32.70 6.44 -9.41
C VAL A 640 34.16 6.63 -9.78
N ALA A 641 35.05 6.32 -8.85
CA ALA A 641 36.48 6.24 -9.13
C ALA A 641 36.82 4.89 -9.83
#